data_fc2a961b2b2a5846118a64404434d77e
#
_entry.id   fc2a961b2b2a5846118a64404434d77e
#
_cell.length_a   1.000
_cell.length_b   1.000
_cell.length_c   1.000
_cell.angle_alpha   90.00
_cell.angle_beta   90.00
_cell.angle_gamma   90.00
#
_symmetry.space_group_name_H-M   'P 1'
#
loop_
_entity.id
_entity.type
_entity.pdbx_description
1 polymer ?
#
loop_
_entity_poly.entity_id
_entity_poly.type
_entity_poly.pdbx_seq_one_letter_code
_entity_poly.pdbx_strand_id
1 'polypeptide(L)'
;MLKNSGTRIALTLALLVPAIAAPAFGQEAAEIDAEVTYETVVVTAQRREQSLQDVPVAVSAFTAEQLKNSSIETIQDLALRTPGLTVGAVDPIQNNFSLRGIGTAAGISQNAGGDGSVVVFVDGVYAGRGGTPDLDVLDLERVEVLRGPQGTLFGKNAIGGLIQFVSRKPSDTPSFFAEGTVGNFSRYNVTLRGNVPLSDKVFLSGGLAHKQRDGFEFNETTGNDVNDQDVTTARLAARFLPSENLDIVLRADGTWQDQAGNPRDNNCDATFNGGVHCVGVNPDPRIVNAYIDGQIFRQINSLSGELNWTTDFGTLTSLTALREVKYKFRTPFFSNPINPPTQIESTDFGREEATQFSQELRFAFEAMNDRLQGQVGLYYLDEDIDRLQGQIQDFPVPAQQGTAIYPQSVNAKSFAVFGQFDYAVTDTLTATVGARMTWEEKEGRFAGMKVSGPGLPPPLGSLDGYDVLASESWDALTPRFALNWQASDTVMLYASAAKGYKSGGFQGLSGTAAGASTPYDPEFAWGYELGAKTEWLNRRLTLNAALFKTDYEDLQISQLVPLCCVVVSNAAKAEIQGFEVEFVGRLTDNLRLDGSYSWLDTEFVEYRIPGTDYTGNELPRSPSGKYNIGAQYEAPIGDFRLLARVDYSWVDDAFFEASNVAAQLWPEHDNLDARLAVTLPDDRWQVSLWGKNLTDELVPTYVTYFGPFRQTLVPYSPPRTYGLSLSYTM
;
A
#
# COMPACT_ATOMS: atom_id res chain seq x y z
N MET A 1 -12.80 26.17 31.77
CA MET A 1 -13.47 27.35 31.21
C MET A 1 -12.43 28.30 30.67
N LEU A 2 -12.24 28.29 29.40
CA LEU A 2 -11.78 29.42 28.57
C LEU A 2 -11.79 28.89 27.14
N LYS A 3 -12.85 29.27 26.42
CA LYS A 3 -13.02 29.04 25.00
C LYS A 3 -12.06 29.99 24.27
N ASN A 4 -11.12 29.47 23.51
CA ASN A 4 -10.45 30.24 22.48
C ASN A 4 -11.12 29.94 21.13
N SER A 5 -11.77 30.97 20.64
CA SER A 5 -12.39 31.04 19.31
C SER A 5 -11.30 31.15 18.26
N GLY A 6 -10.95 30.05 17.60
CA GLY A 6 -10.15 30.04 16.39
C GLY A 6 -10.94 30.65 15.24
N THR A 7 -10.44 31.74 14.71
CA THR A 7 -10.98 32.43 13.55
C THR A 7 -10.79 31.59 12.30
N ARG A 8 -11.87 31.02 11.78
CA ARG A 8 -11.88 30.35 10.49
C ARG A 8 -11.63 31.39 9.39
N ILE A 9 -10.46 31.38 8.80
CA ILE A 9 -10.18 32.08 7.56
C ILE A 9 -10.76 31.25 6.43
N ALA A 10 -11.95 31.59 5.98
CA ALA A 10 -12.49 31.08 4.73
C ALA A 10 -11.65 31.66 3.57
N LEU A 11 -10.78 30.85 3.01
CA LEU A 11 -10.03 31.21 1.81
C LEU A 11 -11.00 31.14 0.62
N THR A 12 -11.60 32.28 0.29
CA THR A 12 -12.37 32.44 -0.95
C THR A 12 -11.37 32.54 -2.09
N LEU A 13 -11.17 31.42 -2.81
CA LEU A 13 -10.38 31.38 -4.03
C LEU A 13 -11.14 32.18 -5.11
N ALA A 14 -10.88 33.46 -5.22
CA ALA A 14 -11.31 34.26 -6.36
C ALA A 14 -10.39 33.98 -7.53
N LEU A 15 -10.84 33.09 -8.44
CA LEU A 15 -10.21 32.86 -9.74
C LEU A 15 -10.28 34.18 -10.54
N LEU A 16 -9.22 34.98 -10.50
CA LEU A 16 -8.98 36.06 -11.45
C LEU A 16 -8.58 35.41 -12.79
N VAL A 17 -9.56 35.15 -13.64
CA VAL A 17 -9.34 34.84 -15.05
C VAL A 17 -9.18 36.21 -15.76
N PRO A 18 -8.03 36.56 -16.32
CA PRO A 18 -7.94 37.70 -17.20
C PRO A 18 -8.75 37.38 -18.46
N ALA A 19 -9.79 38.16 -18.72
CA ALA A 19 -10.54 38.14 -19.95
C ALA A 19 -9.63 38.61 -21.10
N ILE A 20 -9.04 37.66 -21.82
CA ILE A 20 -8.41 37.94 -23.11
C ILE A 20 -9.54 37.94 -24.13
N ALA A 21 -9.88 39.10 -24.65
CA ALA A 21 -10.82 39.26 -25.74
C ALA A 21 -10.26 38.59 -27.00
N ALA A 22 -10.87 37.52 -27.43
CA ALA A 22 -10.60 36.84 -28.70
C ALA A 22 -11.30 37.60 -29.84
N PRO A 23 -10.63 37.85 -30.98
CA PRO A 23 -11.29 38.36 -32.16
C PRO A 23 -12.21 37.31 -32.77
N ALA A 24 -13.44 37.67 -33.03
CA ALA A 24 -14.42 36.83 -33.73
C ALA A 24 -13.99 36.65 -35.18
N PHE A 25 -13.53 35.44 -35.54
CA PHE A 25 -13.51 34.98 -36.90
C PHE A 25 -14.61 33.92 -37.04
N GLY A 26 -15.64 34.29 -37.78
CA GLY A 26 -16.66 33.34 -38.21
C GLY A 26 -16.07 32.34 -39.22
N GLN A 27 -16.09 31.09 -38.85
CA GLN A 27 -15.93 29.96 -39.76
C GLN A 27 -17.04 28.96 -39.45
N GLU A 28 -17.79 28.57 -40.46
CA GLU A 28 -18.77 27.50 -40.38
C GLU A 28 -18.12 26.24 -39.82
N ALA A 29 -18.58 25.81 -38.64
CA ALA A 29 -18.21 24.54 -38.05
C ALA A 29 -18.79 23.41 -38.89
N ALA A 30 -17.95 22.69 -39.60
CA ALA A 30 -18.27 21.33 -39.99
C ALA A 30 -18.45 20.55 -38.68
N GLU A 31 -19.66 20.03 -38.46
CA GLU A 31 -19.93 19.04 -37.42
C GLU A 31 -19.08 17.80 -37.75
N ILE A 32 -17.91 17.72 -37.12
CA ILE A 32 -17.21 16.45 -36.95
C ILE A 32 -17.84 15.85 -35.68
N ASP A 33 -18.78 14.92 -35.89
CA ASP A 33 -19.18 13.95 -34.87
C ASP A 33 -17.96 13.09 -34.58
N ALA A 34 -17.02 13.64 -33.79
CA ALA A 34 -16.03 12.85 -33.08
C ALA A 34 -16.81 12.14 -31.97
N GLU A 35 -17.15 10.89 -32.22
CA GLU A 35 -17.58 9.97 -31.17
C GLU A 35 -16.57 10.06 -30.05
N VAL A 36 -16.92 10.74 -28.97
CA VAL A 36 -16.05 10.85 -27.79
C VAL A 36 -15.98 9.46 -27.19
N THR A 37 -14.93 8.72 -27.51
CA THR A 37 -14.68 7.39 -26.97
C THR A 37 -14.42 7.56 -25.47
N TYR A 38 -15.38 7.16 -24.65
CA TYR A 38 -15.23 7.15 -23.21
C TYR A 38 -14.32 5.97 -22.85
N GLU A 39 -13.22 6.27 -22.18
CA GLU A 39 -12.28 5.25 -21.72
C GLU A 39 -12.95 4.40 -20.63
N THR A 40 -13.41 3.21 -21.01
CA THR A 40 -13.96 2.25 -20.05
C THR A 40 -12.80 1.67 -19.24
N VAL A 41 -12.75 1.99 -17.97
CA VAL A 41 -11.74 1.42 -17.08
C VAL A 41 -12.08 -0.05 -16.82
N VAL A 42 -11.22 -0.94 -17.30
CA VAL A 42 -11.33 -2.38 -17.05
C VAL A 42 -10.56 -2.75 -15.79
N VAL A 43 -11.14 -3.60 -14.96
CA VAL A 43 -10.54 -4.10 -13.72
C VAL A 43 -10.58 -5.63 -13.66
N THR A 44 -9.73 -6.21 -12.84
CA THR A 44 -9.67 -7.66 -12.57
C THR A 44 -10.09 -8.00 -11.13
N ALA A 45 -10.91 -7.15 -10.55
CA ALA A 45 -11.38 -7.23 -9.16
C ALA A 45 -12.10 -8.55 -8.80
N GLN A 46 -12.65 -9.25 -9.79
CA GLN A 46 -13.26 -10.58 -9.60
C GLN A 46 -12.47 -11.71 -10.31
N ARG A 47 -11.16 -11.54 -10.46
CA ARG A 47 -10.30 -12.50 -11.22
C ARG A 47 -10.73 -12.68 -12.68
N ARG A 48 -11.53 -11.75 -13.21
CA ARG A 48 -11.98 -11.64 -14.60
C ARG A 48 -11.89 -10.19 -15.03
N GLU A 49 -11.59 -9.94 -16.29
CA GLU A 49 -11.63 -8.60 -16.87
C GLU A 49 -13.09 -8.15 -17.01
N GLN A 50 -13.45 -7.06 -16.33
CA GLN A 50 -14.78 -6.48 -16.31
C GLN A 50 -14.69 -4.96 -16.31
N SER A 51 -15.72 -4.27 -16.82
CA SER A 51 -15.80 -2.82 -16.64
C SER A 51 -15.89 -2.50 -15.13
N LEU A 52 -15.20 -1.46 -14.70
CA LEU A 52 -15.27 -0.97 -13.32
C LEU A 52 -16.71 -0.70 -12.88
N GLN A 53 -17.57 -0.24 -13.82
CA GLN A 53 -18.97 0.08 -13.54
C GLN A 53 -19.85 -1.16 -13.33
N ASP A 54 -19.40 -2.34 -13.77
CA ASP A 54 -20.18 -3.59 -13.69
C ASP A 54 -19.80 -4.45 -12.47
N VAL A 55 -18.76 -4.08 -11.73
CA VAL A 55 -18.25 -4.88 -10.60
C VAL A 55 -18.92 -4.46 -9.29
N PRO A 56 -19.66 -5.37 -8.58
CA PRO A 56 -20.37 -5.08 -7.34
C PRO A 56 -19.43 -5.11 -6.11
N VAL A 57 -18.44 -4.23 -6.12
CA VAL A 57 -17.51 -3.99 -5.01
C VAL A 57 -16.91 -2.59 -5.13
N ALA A 58 -16.57 -1.99 -4.00
CA ALA A 58 -15.84 -0.72 -3.99
C ALA A 58 -14.41 -0.94 -4.46
N VAL A 59 -14.06 -0.35 -5.61
CA VAL A 59 -12.73 -0.44 -6.21
C VAL A 59 -12.32 0.90 -6.80
N SER A 60 -11.10 1.34 -6.48
CA SER A 60 -10.44 2.45 -7.16
C SER A 60 -9.45 1.87 -8.16
N ALA A 61 -9.45 2.38 -9.37
CA ALA A 61 -8.51 1.96 -10.41
C ALA A 61 -7.83 3.20 -11.03
N PHE A 62 -6.53 3.13 -11.18
CA PHE A 62 -5.69 4.20 -11.73
C PHE A 62 -4.95 3.65 -12.96
N THR A 63 -5.24 4.19 -14.13
CA THR A 63 -4.52 3.82 -15.36
C THR A 63 -3.08 4.38 -15.34
N ALA A 64 -2.19 3.84 -16.17
CA ALA A 64 -0.82 4.34 -16.31
C ALA A 64 -0.76 5.84 -16.62
N GLU A 65 -1.70 6.34 -17.43
CA GLU A 65 -1.80 7.76 -17.74
C GLU A 65 -2.19 8.59 -16.52
N GLN A 66 -3.19 8.14 -15.75
CA GLN A 66 -3.60 8.80 -14.51
C GLN A 66 -2.47 8.81 -13.47
N LEU A 67 -1.74 7.69 -13.30
CA LEU A 67 -0.57 7.62 -12.42
C LEU A 67 0.47 8.68 -12.84
N LYS A 68 0.79 8.77 -14.14
CA LYS A 68 1.77 9.73 -14.67
C LYS A 68 1.28 11.17 -14.51
N ASN A 69 0.04 11.48 -14.91
CA ASN A 69 -0.49 12.85 -14.90
C ASN A 69 -0.67 13.39 -13.48
N SER A 70 -1.05 12.53 -12.51
CA SER A 70 -1.17 12.88 -11.09
C SER A 70 0.15 12.76 -10.32
N SER A 71 1.27 12.48 -10.99
CA SER A 71 2.59 12.28 -10.37
C SER A 71 2.59 11.24 -9.24
N ILE A 72 1.79 10.17 -9.38
CA ILE A 72 1.73 9.05 -8.43
C ILE A 72 2.91 8.12 -8.71
N GLU A 73 3.95 8.19 -7.90
CA GLU A 73 5.19 7.41 -8.04
C GLU A 73 5.38 6.39 -6.92
N THR A 74 4.74 6.62 -5.78
CA THR A 74 4.86 5.79 -4.58
C THR A 74 3.49 5.34 -4.08
N ILE A 75 3.51 4.36 -3.19
CA ILE A 75 2.27 3.90 -2.55
C ILE A 75 1.67 4.97 -1.62
N GLN A 76 2.50 5.86 -1.07
CA GLN A 76 2.05 7.00 -0.28
C GLN A 76 1.27 7.98 -1.15
N ASP A 77 1.76 8.27 -2.38
CA ASP A 77 1.02 9.10 -3.34
C ASP A 77 -0.32 8.46 -3.71
N LEU A 78 -0.34 7.13 -3.94
CA LEU A 78 -1.56 6.37 -4.22
C LEU A 78 -2.54 6.46 -3.04
N ALA A 79 -2.02 6.36 -1.82
CA ALA A 79 -2.85 6.47 -0.62
C ALA A 79 -3.53 7.84 -0.53
N LEU A 80 -2.87 8.94 -0.86
CA LEU A 80 -3.48 10.28 -0.87
C LEU A 80 -4.67 10.39 -1.84
N ARG A 81 -4.74 9.57 -2.87
CA ARG A 81 -5.78 9.59 -3.91
C ARG A 81 -6.87 8.51 -3.71
N THR A 82 -6.64 7.54 -2.83
CA THR A 82 -7.56 6.41 -2.62
C THR A 82 -8.38 6.61 -1.34
N PRO A 83 -9.73 6.56 -1.39
CA PRO A 83 -10.56 6.63 -0.20
C PRO A 83 -10.21 5.53 0.80
N GLY A 84 -10.18 5.86 2.09
CA GLY A 84 -10.00 4.90 3.17
C GLY A 84 -8.63 4.19 3.22
N LEU A 85 -7.69 4.46 2.29
CA LEU A 85 -6.33 3.92 2.33
C LEU A 85 -5.40 4.86 3.08
N THR A 86 -4.70 4.35 4.08
CA THR A 86 -3.59 5.02 4.75
C THR A 86 -2.36 4.14 4.77
N VAL A 87 -1.19 4.75 4.81
CA VAL A 87 0.10 4.06 4.82
C VAL A 87 0.93 4.61 5.96
N GLY A 88 1.32 3.74 6.88
CA GLY A 88 2.31 4.05 7.91
C GLY A 88 3.58 3.28 7.60
N ALA A 89 4.72 3.92 7.62
CA ALA A 89 6.00 3.25 7.41
C ALA A 89 6.91 3.50 8.60
N VAL A 90 7.26 2.45 9.32
CA VAL A 90 8.34 2.48 10.32
C VAL A 90 9.69 2.50 9.60
N ASP A 91 9.74 1.82 8.48
CA ASP A 91 10.85 1.85 7.54
C ASP A 91 10.31 1.77 6.08
N PRO A 92 11.09 2.16 5.07
CA PRO A 92 10.65 2.15 3.67
C PRO A 92 10.33 0.78 3.10
N ILE A 93 10.69 -0.30 3.79
CA ILE A 93 10.48 -1.68 3.33
C ILE A 93 9.16 -2.25 3.85
N GLN A 94 8.75 -1.84 5.05
CA GLN A 94 7.57 -2.37 5.73
C GLN A 94 6.43 -1.36 5.65
N ASN A 95 5.74 -1.34 4.53
CA ASN A 95 4.53 -0.58 4.38
C ASN A 95 3.40 -1.23 5.18
N ASN A 96 3.00 -0.59 6.27
CA ASN A 96 1.82 -0.98 7.03
C ASN A 96 0.60 -0.28 6.43
N PHE A 97 -0.10 -0.99 5.56
CA PHE A 97 -1.36 -0.52 4.99
C PHE A 97 -2.48 -0.60 6.01
N SER A 98 -3.32 0.44 6.03
CA SER A 98 -4.65 0.36 6.61
C SER A 98 -5.67 0.74 5.54
N LEU A 99 -6.70 -0.05 5.39
CA LEU A 99 -7.78 0.17 4.42
C LEU A 99 -9.11 0.10 5.14
N ARG A 100 -9.87 1.22 5.14
CA ARG A 100 -11.08 1.38 5.95
C ARG A 100 -10.84 1.10 7.45
N GLY A 101 -9.71 1.55 8.02
CA GLY A 101 -9.36 1.29 9.41
C GLY A 101 -8.81 -0.11 9.71
N ILE A 102 -8.83 -1.03 8.73
CA ILE A 102 -8.27 -2.38 8.88
C ILE A 102 -6.80 -2.35 8.48
N GLY A 103 -5.93 -2.48 9.45
CA GLY A 103 -4.48 -2.41 9.23
C GLY A 103 -3.71 -3.45 10.05
N THR A 104 -2.46 -3.64 9.66
CA THR A 104 -1.55 -4.50 10.43
C THR A 104 -1.04 -3.72 11.63
N ALA A 105 -1.15 -4.30 12.82
CA ALA A 105 -0.57 -3.70 14.02
C ALA A 105 0.96 -3.64 13.92
N ALA A 106 1.55 -2.59 14.47
CA ALA A 106 3.00 -2.44 14.53
C ALA A 106 3.64 -3.65 15.25
N GLY A 107 4.75 -4.14 14.73
CA GLY A 107 5.48 -5.30 15.30
C GLY A 107 5.07 -6.66 14.74
N ILE A 108 3.86 -6.86 14.21
CA ILE A 108 3.49 -8.13 13.56
C ILE A 108 4.28 -8.31 12.26
N SER A 109 4.47 -7.25 11.50
CA SER A 109 5.28 -7.26 10.28
C SER A 109 6.75 -7.57 10.50
N GLN A 110 7.24 -7.46 11.74
CA GLN A 110 8.61 -7.80 12.14
C GLN A 110 8.78 -9.28 12.53
N ASN A 111 7.78 -10.10 12.23
CA ASN A 111 7.71 -11.49 12.63
C ASN A 111 7.68 -12.40 11.40
N ALA A 112 8.56 -13.39 11.31
CA ALA A 112 8.56 -14.38 10.23
C ALA A 112 7.24 -15.17 10.17
N GLY A 113 6.60 -15.39 11.33
CA GLY A 113 5.31 -16.08 11.44
C GLY A 113 4.08 -15.18 11.26
N GLY A 114 4.24 -13.85 11.12
CA GLY A 114 3.14 -12.89 11.05
C GLY A 114 2.80 -12.45 9.64
N ASP A 115 1.56 -12.07 9.41
CA ASP A 115 1.02 -11.62 8.12
C ASP A 115 0.38 -10.22 8.21
N GLY A 116 0.25 -9.54 7.06
CA GLY A 116 -0.46 -8.25 6.95
C GLY A 116 -1.98 -8.42 6.80
N SER A 117 -2.74 -7.33 6.99
CA SER A 117 -4.21 -7.33 6.85
C SER A 117 -4.70 -6.81 5.49
N VAL A 118 -3.84 -6.12 4.74
CA VAL A 118 -4.05 -5.68 3.37
C VAL A 118 -2.95 -6.30 2.51
N VAL A 119 -3.34 -7.00 1.46
CA VAL A 119 -2.42 -7.78 0.64
C VAL A 119 -2.07 -7.08 -0.67
N VAL A 120 -0.89 -7.39 -1.18
CA VAL A 120 -0.41 -6.91 -2.48
C VAL A 120 -0.37 -8.07 -3.46
N PHE A 121 -0.85 -7.82 -4.67
CA PHE A 121 -0.69 -8.70 -5.81
C PHE A 121 0.05 -7.98 -6.94
N VAL A 122 0.90 -8.71 -7.66
CA VAL A 122 1.54 -8.26 -8.89
C VAL A 122 1.21 -9.26 -9.99
N ASP A 123 0.50 -8.81 -11.01
CA ASP A 123 0.00 -9.68 -12.10
C ASP A 123 -0.72 -10.96 -11.59
N GLY A 124 -1.50 -10.81 -10.52
CA GLY A 124 -2.23 -11.90 -9.90
C GLY A 124 -1.43 -12.75 -8.92
N VAL A 125 -0.11 -12.59 -8.83
CA VAL A 125 0.76 -13.29 -7.88
C VAL A 125 0.73 -12.60 -6.51
N TYR A 126 0.45 -13.35 -5.46
CA TYR A 126 0.50 -12.88 -4.08
C TYR A 126 1.92 -12.47 -3.69
N ALA A 127 2.09 -11.28 -3.15
CA ALA A 127 3.35 -10.74 -2.67
C ALA A 127 3.34 -10.62 -1.13
N GLY A 128 3.55 -11.73 -0.43
CA GLY A 128 3.44 -11.82 1.03
C GLY A 128 4.53 -11.07 1.78
N ARG A 129 5.74 -11.04 1.24
CA ARG A 129 6.93 -10.44 1.87
C ARG A 129 7.57 -9.36 1.00
N GLY A 130 8.32 -8.45 1.63
CA GLY A 130 9.23 -7.53 0.95
C GLY A 130 8.63 -6.20 0.50
N GLY A 131 7.47 -5.83 1.01
CA GLY A 131 6.86 -4.53 0.70
C GLY A 131 6.28 -4.43 -0.71
N THR A 132 5.85 -3.23 -1.09
CA THR A 132 5.31 -2.94 -2.42
C THR A 132 6.41 -2.60 -3.40
N PRO A 133 6.23 -2.95 -4.68
CA PRO A 133 7.09 -2.44 -5.74
C PRO A 133 6.90 -0.92 -5.91
N ASP A 134 7.89 -0.25 -6.47
CA ASP A 134 7.73 1.11 -6.97
C ASP A 134 6.77 1.13 -8.18
N LEU A 135 5.83 2.08 -8.20
CA LEU A 135 4.69 2.07 -9.12
C LEU A 135 5.07 2.28 -10.59
N ASP A 136 6.08 3.08 -10.88
CA ASP A 136 6.45 3.45 -12.23
C ASP A 136 7.44 2.50 -12.91
N VAL A 137 7.82 1.43 -12.21
CA VAL A 137 8.89 0.56 -12.65
C VAL A 137 8.39 -0.65 -13.44
N LEU A 138 7.18 -1.10 -13.21
CA LEU A 138 6.68 -2.37 -13.72
C LEU A 138 6.02 -2.30 -15.11
N ASP A 139 6.12 -1.19 -15.85
CA ASP A 139 5.32 -0.95 -17.06
C ASP A 139 3.83 -1.24 -16.79
N LEU A 140 3.31 -0.57 -15.77
CA LEU A 140 1.94 -0.78 -15.34
C LEU A 140 0.95 -0.40 -16.44
N GLU A 141 -0.07 -1.20 -16.58
CA GLU A 141 -1.30 -0.85 -17.26
C GLU A 141 -2.21 -0.07 -16.30
N ARG A 142 -2.33 -0.57 -15.05
CA ARG A 142 -3.14 0.03 -14.00
C ARG A 142 -2.76 -0.48 -12.60
N VAL A 143 -3.25 0.24 -11.60
CA VAL A 143 -3.29 -0.20 -10.20
C VAL A 143 -4.74 -0.24 -9.74
N GLU A 144 -5.14 -1.33 -9.11
CA GLU A 144 -6.48 -1.53 -8.56
C GLU A 144 -6.40 -1.62 -7.03
N VAL A 145 -7.25 -0.90 -6.30
CA VAL A 145 -7.39 -1.00 -4.84
C VAL A 145 -8.80 -1.47 -4.52
N LEU A 146 -8.92 -2.72 -4.06
CA LEU A 146 -10.18 -3.32 -3.67
C LEU A 146 -10.37 -3.16 -2.16
N ARG A 147 -11.49 -2.58 -1.77
CA ARG A 147 -11.78 -2.24 -0.37
C ARG A 147 -12.72 -3.24 0.28
N GLY A 148 -12.50 -3.49 1.58
CA GLY A 148 -13.24 -4.47 2.36
C GLY A 148 -12.82 -5.92 2.12
N PRO A 149 -13.41 -6.89 2.83
CA PRO A 149 -12.98 -8.29 2.82
C PRO A 149 -13.07 -8.94 1.45
N GLN A 150 -11.94 -9.52 0.97
CA GLN A 150 -11.80 -10.20 -0.32
C GLN A 150 -11.37 -11.67 -0.19
N GLY A 151 -11.65 -12.30 0.96
CA GLY A 151 -11.18 -13.65 1.28
C GLY A 151 -11.62 -14.74 0.30
N THR A 152 -12.76 -14.61 -0.36
CA THR A 152 -13.32 -15.62 -1.27
C THR A 152 -12.46 -15.85 -2.50
N LEU A 153 -12.08 -14.80 -3.23
CA LEU A 153 -11.33 -14.92 -4.49
C LEU A 153 -9.82 -14.72 -4.30
N PHE A 154 -9.42 -13.92 -3.31
CA PHE A 154 -8.01 -13.58 -3.12
C PHE A 154 -7.37 -14.31 -1.93
N GLY A 155 -8.18 -14.90 -1.05
CA GLY A 155 -7.73 -15.81 -0.02
C GLY A 155 -7.24 -15.14 1.25
N LYS A 156 -6.19 -15.74 1.84
CA LYS A 156 -5.68 -15.32 3.14
C LYS A 156 -5.24 -13.87 3.16
N ASN A 157 -5.38 -13.24 4.31
CA ASN A 157 -4.85 -11.92 4.61
C ASN A 157 -5.49 -10.75 3.84
N ALA A 158 -6.42 -11.02 2.92
CA ALA A 158 -7.22 -9.99 2.24
C ALA A 158 -8.46 -9.61 3.08
N ILE A 159 -8.26 -9.33 4.37
CA ILE A 159 -9.32 -9.01 5.33
C ILE A 159 -9.73 -7.55 5.27
N GLY A 160 -8.78 -6.61 5.12
CA GLY A 160 -9.04 -5.20 4.89
C GLY A 160 -9.24 -4.86 3.42
N GLY A 161 -8.71 -5.67 2.54
CA GLY A 161 -8.72 -5.47 1.10
C GLY A 161 -7.39 -5.83 0.45
N LEU A 162 -7.18 -5.33 -0.77
CA LEU A 162 -5.94 -5.59 -1.50
C LEU A 162 -5.57 -4.45 -2.46
N ILE A 163 -4.29 -4.43 -2.83
CA ILE A 163 -3.74 -3.58 -3.87
C ILE A 163 -3.18 -4.48 -4.96
N GLN A 164 -3.65 -4.33 -6.20
CA GLN A 164 -3.23 -5.12 -7.33
C GLN A 164 -2.53 -4.26 -8.38
N PHE A 165 -1.29 -4.61 -8.69
CA PHE A 165 -0.51 -4.04 -9.78
C PHE A 165 -0.68 -4.91 -11.00
N VAL A 166 -1.18 -4.34 -12.09
CA VAL A 166 -1.40 -5.03 -13.36
C VAL A 166 -0.48 -4.41 -14.39
N SER A 167 0.41 -5.21 -14.94
CA SER A 167 1.36 -4.78 -15.95
C SER A 167 0.85 -5.03 -17.37
N ARG A 168 1.35 -4.25 -18.33
CA ARG A 168 1.03 -4.45 -19.75
C ARG A 168 1.54 -5.80 -20.24
N LYS A 169 0.68 -6.53 -20.93
CA LYS A 169 1.10 -7.75 -21.63
C LYS A 169 1.84 -7.38 -22.93
N PRO A 170 2.89 -8.14 -23.31
CA PRO A 170 3.52 -7.98 -24.62
C PRO A 170 2.46 -8.09 -25.75
N SER A 171 2.56 -7.21 -26.76
CA SER A 171 1.56 -7.06 -27.82
C SER A 171 2.18 -7.05 -29.21
N ASP A 172 1.35 -7.06 -30.24
CA ASP A 172 1.72 -6.95 -31.66
C ASP A 172 2.15 -5.53 -32.07
N THR A 173 1.91 -4.54 -31.22
CA THR A 173 2.24 -3.15 -31.52
C THR A 173 3.62 -2.80 -30.97
N PRO A 174 4.62 -2.52 -31.83
CA PRO A 174 5.94 -2.11 -31.37
C PRO A 174 5.84 -0.76 -30.65
N SER A 175 6.52 -0.64 -29.53
CA SER A 175 6.56 0.62 -28.77
C SER A 175 7.88 0.78 -28.05
N PHE A 176 8.26 2.03 -27.83
CA PHE A 176 9.42 2.40 -27.03
C PHE A 176 9.10 3.66 -26.23
N PHE A 177 9.49 3.65 -24.97
CA PHE A 177 9.40 4.79 -24.07
C PHE A 177 10.72 4.98 -23.34
N ALA A 178 11.17 6.24 -23.29
CA ALA A 178 12.31 6.66 -22.51
C ALA A 178 11.97 7.93 -21.75
N GLU A 179 12.33 8.01 -20.46
CA GLU A 179 12.16 9.21 -19.66
C GLU A 179 13.40 9.45 -18.79
N GLY A 180 13.84 10.70 -18.76
CA GLY A 180 14.86 11.21 -17.85
C GLY A 180 14.26 12.30 -16.97
N THR A 181 14.50 12.24 -15.67
CA THR A 181 14.01 13.21 -14.68
C THR A 181 15.16 13.74 -13.86
N VAL A 182 15.19 15.06 -13.64
CA VAL A 182 16.12 15.74 -12.71
C VAL A 182 15.30 16.59 -11.74
N GLY A 183 15.79 16.76 -10.50
CA GLY A 183 15.08 17.52 -9.49
C GLY A 183 15.96 17.98 -8.34
N ASN A 184 15.34 18.62 -7.35
CA ASN A 184 16.04 18.94 -6.11
C ASN A 184 16.52 17.68 -5.38
N PHE A 185 17.40 17.84 -4.39
CA PHE A 185 18.13 16.76 -3.72
C PHE A 185 18.93 15.89 -4.71
N SER A 186 19.57 16.51 -5.69
CA SER A 186 20.35 15.82 -6.74
C SER A 186 19.58 14.67 -7.41
N ARG A 187 18.24 14.71 -7.42
CA ARG A 187 17.43 13.65 -8.03
C ARG A 187 17.76 13.47 -9.48
N TYR A 188 18.00 12.21 -9.88
CA TYR A 188 17.95 11.80 -11.27
C TYR A 188 17.31 10.42 -11.39
N ASN A 189 16.35 10.31 -12.30
CA ASN A 189 15.70 9.06 -12.62
C ASN A 189 15.81 8.80 -14.11
N VAL A 190 15.94 7.54 -14.49
CA VAL A 190 15.90 7.08 -15.89
C VAL A 190 14.96 5.90 -15.98
N THR A 191 14.02 5.96 -16.91
CA THR A 191 13.08 4.87 -17.21
C THR A 191 13.13 4.55 -18.70
N LEU A 192 13.29 3.28 -19.04
CA LEU A 192 13.26 2.75 -20.40
C LEU A 192 12.27 1.60 -20.46
N ARG A 193 11.40 1.58 -21.47
CA ARG A 193 10.46 0.48 -21.72
C ARG A 193 10.34 0.24 -23.22
N GLY A 194 10.12 -1.01 -23.61
CA GLY A 194 9.89 -1.33 -25.01
C GLY A 194 9.10 -2.62 -25.18
N ASN A 195 8.37 -2.68 -26.29
CA ASN A 195 7.65 -3.86 -26.76
C ASN A 195 8.01 -4.15 -28.20
N VAL A 196 8.36 -5.40 -28.49
CA VAL A 196 8.80 -5.84 -29.81
C VAL A 196 8.04 -7.10 -30.23
N PRO A 197 7.21 -7.03 -31.25
CA PRO A 197 6.65 -8.22 -31.89
C PRO A 197 7.74 -8.93 -32.71
N LEU A 198 8.06 -10.18 -32.34
CA LEU A 198 9.00 -11.01 -33.11
C LEU A 198 8.28 -11.75 -34.26
N SER A 199 7.01 -12.03 -34.09
CA SER A 199 6.11 -12.62 -35.10
C SER A 199 4.68 -12.37 -34.68
N ASP A 200 3.71 -12.81 -35.49
CA ASP A 200 2.26 -12.74 -35.18
C ASP A 200 1.86 -13.55 -33.93
N LYS A 201 2.78 -14.37 -33.39
CA LYS A 201 2.55 -15.28 -32.27
C LYS A 201 3.50 -15.12 -31.09
N VAL A 202 4.53 -14.30 -31.23
CA VAL A 202 5.58 -14.13 -30.20
C VAL A 202 5.88 -12.67 -30.03
N PHE A 203 5.67 -12.18 -28.83
CA PHE A 203 5.87 -10.79 -28.45
C PHE A 203 6.80 -10.71 -27.22
N LEU A 204 7.70 -9.76 -27.21
CA LEU A 204 8.59 -9.49 -26.08
C LEU A 204 8.39 -8.07 -25.59
N SER A 205 8.41 -7.87 -24.30
CA SER A 205 8.52 -6.55 -23.69
C SER A 205 9.58 -6.54 -22.59
N GLY A 206 10.14 -5.37 -22.33
CA GLY A 206 11.11 -5.19 -21.27
C GLY A 206 11.14 -3.75 -20.78
N GLY A 207 11.54 -3.58 -19.52
CA GLY A 207 11.70 -2.30 -18.88
C GLY A 207 12.87 -2.30 -17.91
N LEU A 208 13.49 -1.12 -17.77
CA LEU A 208 14.52 -0.81 -16.78
C LEU A 208 14.24 0.57 -16.23
N ALA A 209 14.28 0.71 -14.92
CA ALA A 209 14.26 2.00 -14.27
C ALA A 209 15.34 2.06 -13.18
N HIS A 210 15.97 3.23 -13.08
CA HIS A 210 16.87 3.56 -11.99
C HIS A 210 16.47 4.92 -11.44
N LYS A 211 16.33 4.99 -10.11
CA LYS A 211 15.93 6.20 -9.37
C LYS A 211 16.97 6.46 -8.30
N GLN A 212 17.47 7.68 -8.29
CA GLN A 212 18.41 8.13 -7.28
C GLN A 212 18.08 9.55 -6.81
N ARG A 213 18.26 9.77 -5.52
CA ARG A 213 18.08 11.07 -4.86
C ARG A 213 18.94 11.09 -3.59
N ASP A 214 19.61 12.23 -3.32
CA ASP A 214 20.28 12.48 -2.03
C ASP A 214 19.25 12.51 -0.88
N GLY A 215 19.72 12.34 0.33
CA GLY A 215 18.93 12.46 1.55
C GLY A 215 18.28 13.84 1.70
N PHE A 216 17.15 13.90 2.35
CA PHE A 216 16.48 15.17 2.68
C PHE A 216 16.51 15.50 4.19
N GLU A 217 17.12 14.66 4.99
CA GLU A 217 17.44 14.87 6.39
C GLU A 217 18.95 14.84 6.58
N PHE A 218 19.48 15.63 7.51
CA PHE A 218 20.90 15.72 7.77
C PHE A 218 21.23 15.12 9.14
N ASN A 219 22.18 14.18 9.19
CA ASN A 219 22.66 13.61 10.44
C ASN A 219 23.89 14.41 10.93
N GLU A 220 23.69 15.26 11.94
CA GLU A 220 24.75 16.10 12.49
C GLU A 220 25.92 15.29 13.08
N THR A 221 25.65 14.05 13.54
CA THR A 221 26.68 13.22 14.17
C THR A 221 27.64 12.61 13.17
N THR A 222 27.13 12.15 12.03
CA THR A 222 27.93 11.51 10.98
C THR A 222 28.37 12.50 9.91
N GLY A 223 27.67 13.63 9.78
CA GLY A 223 27.89 14.64 8.74
C GLY A 223 27.33 14.25 7.36
N ASN A 224 26.41 13.28 7.29
CA ASN A 224 25.84 12.77 6.06
C ASN A 224 24.37 13.14 5.91
N ASP A 225 23.92 13.25 4.66
CA ASP A 225 22.50 13.27 4.34
C ASP A 225 21.95 11.85 4.43
N VAL A 226 20.74 11.71 4.98
CA VAL A 226 20.06 10.43 5.21
C VAL A 226 18.65 10.46 4.65
N ASN A 227 18.01 9.31 4.58
CA ASN A 227 16.71 9.16 3.92
C ASN A 227 16.80 9.45 2.41
N ASP A 228 17.85 8.94 1.79
CA ASP A 228 18.12 8.98 0.35
C ASP A 228 17.25 7.96 -0.41
N GLN A 229 17.45 7.86 -1.70
CA GLN A 229 16.84 6.85 -2.55
C GLN A 229 17.86 6.32 -3.55
N ASP A 230 17.99 5.00 -3.64
CA ASP A 230 18.72 4.30 -4.69
C ASP A 230 18.00 2.99 -4.99
N VAL A 231 17.25 2.97 -6.10
CA VAL A 231 16.44 1.82 -6.51
C VAL A 231 16.62 1.57 -8.00
N THR A 232 16.94 0.33 -8.32
CA THR A 232 16.94 -0.16 -9.71
C THR A 232 15.92 -1.27 -9.85
N THR A 233 15.10 -1.22 -10.90
CA THR A 233 14.16 -2.29 -11.22
C THR A 233 14.25 -2.65 -12.69
N ALA A 234 14.16 -3.96 -12.97
CA ALA A 234 14.14 -4.50 -14.32
C ALA A 234 12.99 -5.49 -14.48
N ARG A 235 12.43 -5.52 -15.68
CA ARG A 235 11.39 -6.47 -16.08
C ARG A 235 11.62 -6.97 -17.48
N LEU A 236 11.33 -8.26 -17.69
CA LEU A 236 11.22 -8.90 -19.00
C LEU A 236 9.92 -9.70 -19.05
N ALA A 237 9.21 -9.64 -20.17
CA ALA A 237 8.05 -10.48 -20.41
C ALA A 237 8.05 -11.00 -21.84
N ALA A 238 7.55 -12.24 -22.00
CA ALA A 238 7.36 -12.88 -23.30
C ALA A 238 5.95 -13.44 -23.37
N ARG A 239 5.23 -13.14 -24.44
CA ARG A 239 3.89 -13.66 -24.72
C ARG A 239 3.92 -14.53 -25.96
N PHE A 240 3.27 -15.68 -25.87
CA PHE A 240 3.18 -16.68 -26.92
C PHE A 240 1.69 -16.96 -27.20
N LEU A 241 1.30 -16.89 -28.46
CA LEU A 241 -0.02 -17.26 -28.97
C LEU A 241 0.10 -18.47 -29.92
N PRO A 242 0.33 -19.70 -29.41
CA PRO A 242 0.54 -20.88 -30.25
C PRO A 242 -0.67 -21.18 -31.14
N SER A 243 -1.88 -20.88 -30.63
CA SER A 243 -3.17 -20.96 -31.32
C SER A 243 -4.08 -19.82 -30.88
N GLU A 244 -5.24 -19.64 -31.54
CA GLU A 244 -6.21 -18.59 -31.20
C GLU A 244 -6.81 -18.74 -29.79
N ASN A 245 -6.78 -19.93 -29.24
CA ASN A 245 -7.36 -20.29 -27.94
C ASN A 245 -6.34 -20.49 -26.84
N LEU A 246 -5.05 -20.25 -27.07
CA LEU A 246 -3.99 -20.43 -26.08
C LEU A 246 -3.09 -19.20 -25.99
N ASP A 247 -3.12 -18.52 -24.83
CA ASP A 247 -2.30 -17.37 -24.48
C ASP A 247 -1.38 -17.73 -23.32
N ILE A 248 -0.07 -17.59 -23.51
CA ILE A 248 0.94 -17.89 -22.50
C ILE A 248 1.80 -16.65 -22.30
N VAL A 249 1.91 -16.18 -21.05
CA VAL A 249 2.77 -15.04 -20.68
C VAL A 249 3.77 -15.48 -19.62
N LEU A 250 5.06 -15.31 -19.92
CA LEU A 250 6.15 -15.53 -18.97
C LEU A 250 6.71 -14.16 -18.56
N ARG A 251 6.98 -13.97 -17.26
CA ARG A 251 7.50 -12.71 -16.70
C ARG A 251 8.69 -12.98 -15.77
N ALA A 252 9.66 -12.11 -15.79
CA ALA A 252 10.80 -12.07 -14.88
C ALA A 252 10.98 -10.63 -14.40
N ASP A 253 10.93 -10.43 -13.09
CA ASP A 253 11.01 -9.11 -12.45
C ASP A 253 12.14 -9.12 -11.42
N GLY A 254 12.88 -8.01 -11.34
CA GLY A 254 13.92 -7.79 -10.35
C GLY A 254 13.89 -6.37 -9.79
N THR A 255 14.05 -6.22 -8.49
CA THR A 255 14.21 -4.93 -7.80
C THR A 255 15.42 -5.00 -6.89
N TRP A 256 16.28 -4.00 -6.94
CA TRP A 256 17.47 -3.84 -6.10
C TRP A 256 17.44 -2.44 -5.50
N GLN A 257 17.50 -2.38 -4.19
CA GLN A 257 17.49 -1.14 -3.40
C GLN A 257 18.62 -1.21 -2.38
N ASP A 258 19.45 -0.16 -2.30
CA ASP A 258 20.47 0.02 -1.28
C ASP A 258 20.56 1.51 -0.93
N GLN A 259 20.12 1.87 0.26
CA GLN A 259 20.00 3.27 0.66
C GLN A 259 20.31 3.43 2.13
N ALA A 260 20.63 4.65 2.55
CA ALA A 260 20.73 5.00 3.97
C ALA A 260 19.40 4.76 4.68
N GLY A 261 19.47 4.48 5.96
CA GLY A 261 18.28 4.30 6.77
C GLY A 261 17.46 5.58 6.92
N ASN A 262 16.32 5.41 7.54
CA ASN A 262 15.44 6.51 7.93
C ASN A 262 15.57 6.70 9.46
N PRO A 263 16.57 7.46 9.95
CA PRO A 263 16.67 7.77 11.36
C PRO A 263 15.45 8.59 11.77
N ARG A 264 15.03 8.39 13.02
CA ARG A 264 13.82 9.00 13.54
C ARG A 264 14.19 10.27 14.27
N ASP A 265 13.48 11.35 14.01
CA ASP A 265 13.58 12.54 14.85
C ASP A 265 13.10 12.24 16.27
N ASN A 266 13.76 12.83 17.25
CA ASN A 266 13.53 12.58 18.64
C ASN A 266 12.83 13.78 19.29
N ASN A 267 11.52 13.70 19.39
CA ASN A 267 10.71 14.68 20.10
C ASN A 267 10.65 14.33 21.59
N CYS A 268 11.19 15.20 22.43
CA CYS A 268 11.31 14.96 23.87
C CYS A 268 10.52 15.97 24.71
N ASP A 269 10.03 15.50 25.87
CA ASP A 269 9.41 16.36 26.87
C ASP A 269 10.48 16.96 27.78
N ALA A 270 10.86 18.22 27.51
CA ALA A 270 11.87 18.95 28.30
C ALA A 270 11.44 19.16 29.76
N THR A 271 10.17 18.97 30.11
CA THR A 271 9.71 19.06 31.51
C THR A 271 9.92 17.79 32.31
N PHE A 272 10.15 16.66 31.62
CA PHE A 272 10.37 15.37 32.26
C PHE A 272 11.83 15.21 32.71
N ASN A 273 12.06 14.85 33.97
CA ASN A 273 13.39 14.62 34.54
C ASN A 273 14.40 15.77 34.30
N GLY A 274 13.92 17.03 34.24
CA GLY A 274 14.76 18.18 33.96
C GLY A 274 15.34 18.24 32.54
N GLY A 275 14.72 17.56 31.58
CA GLY A 275 15.11 17.58 30.17
C GLY A 275 16.40 16.83 29.84
N VAL A 276 16.85 15.93 30.71
CA VAL A 276 18.10 15.17 30.48
C VAL A 276 18.07 14.37 29.17
N HIS A 277 16.91 13.90 28.77
CA HIS A 277 16.71 13.17 27.50
C HIS A 277 16.61 14.08 26.27
N CYS A 278 16.52 15.38 26.47
CA CYS A 278 16.41 16.39 25.40
C CYS A 278 17.74 17.07 25.08
N VAL A 279 18.82 16.73 25.83
CA VAL A 279 20.11 17.33 25.58
C VAL A 279 20.67 16.86 24.25
N GLY A 280 20.94 17.80 23.33
CA GLY A 280 21.44 17.52 21.99
C GLY A 280 20.37 17.22 20.94
N VAL A 281 19.09 17.24 21.29
CA VAL A 281 18.02 17.18 20.27
C VAL A 281 17.96 18.50 19.52
N ASN A 282 18.06 18.42 18.19
CA ASN A 282 17.94 19.61 17.34
C ASN A 282 16.44 19.98 17.24
N PRO A 283 16.07 21.26 17.35
CA PRO A 283 14.68 21.69 17.18
C PRO A 283 14.19 21.62 15.73
N ASP A 284 15.10 21.51 14.75
CA ASP A 284 14.74 21.31 13.34
C ASP A 284 14.49 19.82 13.10
N PRO A 285 13.26 19.41 12.76
CA PRO A 285 12.91 18.00 12.56
C PRO A 285 13.57 17.36 11.33
N ARG A 286 14.25 18.14 10.50
CA ARG A 286 15.07 17.65 9.37
C ARG A 286 16.53 17.39 9.76
N ILE A 287 16.90 17.70 10.98
CA ILE A 287 18.25 17.47 11.50
C ILE A 287 18.19 16.41 12.59
N VAL A 288 18.70 15.25 12.27
CA VAL A 288 18.73 14.10 13.18
C VAL A 288 20.13 13.93 13.79
N ASN A 289 20.17 13.33 14.94
CA ASN A 289 21.39 13.08 15.69
C ASN A 289 21.51 11.57 15.96
N ALA A 290 21.95 10.81 14.97
CA ALA A 290 22.09 9.36 15.08
C ALA A 290 23.56 8.93 14.98
N TYR A 291 23.97 7.92 15.74
CA TYR A 291 25.34 7.37 15.68
C TYR A 291 25.68 6.75 14.35
N ILE A 292 24.68 6.30 13.64
CA ILE A 292 24.78 5.68 12.33
C ILE A 292 23.71 6.27 11.42
N ASP A 293 23.99 6.33 10.14
CA ASP A 293 23.01 6.76 9.14
C ASP A 293 21.93 5.69 8.87
N GLY A 294 22.16 4.49 9.40
CA GLY A 294 21.35 3.33 9.07
C GLY A 294 21.68 2.75 7.69
N GLN A 295 21.00 1.69 7.34
CA GLN A 295 21.06 1.07 6.01
C GLN A 295 19.79 0.27 5.75
N ILE A 296 19.31 0.34 4.53
CA ILE A 296 18.21 -0.48 4.02
C ILE A 296 18.67 -1.09 2.70
N PHE A 297 18.75 -2.40 2.67
CA PHE A 297 18.99 -3.18 1.47
C PHE A 297 17.79 -4.08 1.19
N ARG A 298 17.28 -4.07 -0.05
CA ARG A 298 16.21 -4.95 -0.49
C ARG A 298 16.49 -5.46 -1.89
N GLN A 299 16.33 -6.76 -2.07
CA GLN A 299 16.34 -7.42 -3.36
C GLN A 299 15.10 -8.29 -3.49
N ILE A 300 14.38 -8.14 -4.60
CA ILE A 300 13.23 -8.97 -4.96
C ILE A 300 13.48 -9.53 -6.34
N ASN A 301 13.35 -10.84 -6.51
CA ASN A 301 13.36 -11.52 -7.79
C ASN A 301 12.06 -12.31 -7.92
N SER A 302 11.41 -12.25 -9.06
CA SER A 302 10.16 -12.97 -9.33
C SER A 302 10.19 -13.56 -10.72
N LEU A 303 9.72 -14.79 -10.84
CA LEU A 303 9.44 -15.47 -12.10
C LEU A 303 7.99 -15.92 -12.07
N SER A 304 7.22 -15.62 -13.11
CA SER A 304 5.84 -16.10 -13.21
C SER A 304 5.50 -16.55 -14.62
N GLY A 305 4.59 -17.51 -14.70
CA GLY A 305 4.00 -18.02 -15.93
C GLY A 305 2.49 -18.07 -15.81
N GLU A 306 1.81 -17.37 -16.70
CA GLU A 306 0.35 -17.36 -16.84
C GLU A 306 -0.01 -18.07 -18.13
N LEU A 307 -0.91 -19.05 -18.08
CA LEU A 307 -1.46 -19.77 -19.22
C LEU A 307 -2.96 -19.63 -19.18
N ASN A 308 -3.56 -19.12 -20.26
CA ASN A 308 -4.99 -19.07 -20.47
C ASN A 308 -5.36 -19.94 -21.68
N TRP A 309 -6.13 -20.96 -21.43
CA TRP A 309 -6.62 -21.89 -22.47
C TRP A 309 -8.13 -21.82 -22.54
N THR A 310 -8.63 -21.20 -23.62
CA THR A 310 -10.06 -21.09 -23.91
C THR A 310 -10.53 -22.33 -24.67
N THR A 311 -11.58 -22.97 -24.18
CA THR A 311 -12.24 -24.16 -24.74
C THR A 311 -13.71 -23.85 -24.99
N ASP A 312 -14.44 -24.75 -25.65
CA ASP A 312 -15.88 -24.63 -25.83
C ASP A 312 -16.69 -24.61 -24.52
N PHE A 313 -16.06 -25.03 -23.40
CA PHE A 313 -16.68 -25.12 -22.09
C PHE A 313 -16.32 -23.98 -21.15
N GLY A 314 -15.32 -23.16 -21.51
CA GLY A 314 -14.80 -22.08 -20.69
C GLY A 314 -13.29 -21.92 -20.79
N THR A 315 -12.73 -21.05 -19.94
CA THR A 315 -11.30 -20.74 -19.92
C THR A 315 -10.63 -21.32 -18.70
N LEU A 316 -9.60 -22.13 -18.94
CA LEU A 316 -8.68 -22.62 -17.90
C LEU A 316 -7.52 -21.66 -17.79
N THR A 317 -7.31 -21.10 -16.59
CA THR A 317 -6.15 -20.28 -16.25
C THR A 317 -5.24 -21.05 -15.29
N SER A 318 -3.95 -21.10 -15.60
CA SER A 318 -2.90 -21.59 -14.70
C SER A 318 -1.90 -20.46 -14.46
N LEU A 319 -1.68 -20.10 -13.21
CA LEU A 319 -0.70 -19.09 -12.79
C LEU A 319 0.29 -19.75 -11.82
N THR A 320 1.55 -19.85 -12.24
CA THR A 320 2.66 -20.40 -11.45
C THR A 320 3.64 -19.28 -11.16
N ALA A 321 4.13 -19.16 -9.93
CA ALA A 321 5.14 -18.17 -9.59
C ALA A 321 6.17 -18.68 -8.60
N LEU A 322 7.40 -18.18 -8.78
CA LEU A 322 8.51 -18.30 -7.84
C LEU A 322 8.95 -16.89 -7.46
N ARG A 323 9.09 -16.61 -6.19
CA ARG A 323 9.51 -15.29 -5.71
C ARG A 323 10.56 -15.45 -4.61
N GLU A 324 11.63 -14.68 -4.71
CA GLU A 324 12.69 -14.58 -3.72
C GLU A 324 12.78 -13.14 -3.22
N VAL A 325 12.85 -12.97 -1.90
CA VAL A 325 13.02 -11.67 -1.25
C VAL A 325 14.20 -11.75 -0.30
N LYS A 326 15.11 -10.80 -0.41
CA LYS A 326 16.19 -10.59 0.55
C LYS A 326 16.15 -9.15 1.00
N TYR A 327 16.09 -8.94 2.30
CA TYR A 327 16.31 -7.61 2.82
C TYR A 327 17.23 -7.61 4.05
N LYS A 328 17.89 -6.49 4.27
CA LYS A 328 18.69 -6.21 5.46
C LYS A 328 18.42 -4.78 5.87
N PHE A 329 18.37 -4.57 7.15
CA PHE A 329 18.25 -3.22 7.67
C PHE A 329 19.13 -3.05 8.92
N ARG A 330 19.53 -1.82 9.11
CA ARG A 330 20.12 -1.33 10.35
C ARG A 330 19.61 0.08 10.58
N THR A 331 18.82 0.28 11.62
CA THR A 331 18.13 1.55 11.88
C THR A 331 18.45 2.01 13.29
N PRO A 332 18.92 3.25 13.49
CA PRO A 332 19.01 3.82 14.81
C PRO A 332 17.59 3.94 15.39
N PHE A 333 17.38 3.31 16.52
CA PHE A 333 16.08 3.32 17.19
C PHE A 333 15.90 4.58 18.03
N PHE A 334 16.94 4.96 18.79
CA PHE A 334 17.04 6.25 19.48
C PHE A 334 18.13 7.08 18.81
N SER A 335 17.77 8.28 18.39
CA SER A 335 18.68 9.26 17.82
C SER A 335 18.96 10.32 18.86
N ASN A 336 19.93 10.09 19.74
CA ASN A 336 20.34 11.12 20.68
C ASN A 336 21.84 11.00 20.98
N PRO A 337 22.70 11.77 20.26
CA PRO A 337 24.12 11.82 20.54
C PRO A 337 24.32 12.73 21.74
N ILE A 338 24.27 12.19 22.91
CA ILE A 338 24.44 12.99 24.06
C ILE A 338 25.90 12.95 24.45
N ASN A 339 26.41 14.10 24.92
CA ASN A 339 27.72 14.21 25.55
C ASN A 339 27.93 13.06 26.53
N PRO A 340 29.07 12.33 26.46
CA PRO A 340 29.41 11.39 27.53
C PRO A 340 29.31 12.07 28.89
N PRO A 341 28.68 11.47 29.89
CA PRO A 341 28.40 10.05 30.12
C PRO A 341 26.95 9.58 29.89
N THR A 342 26.12 10.34 29.24
CA THR A 342 24.67 10.07 29.10
C THR A 342 24.26 9.54 27.71
N GLN A 343 25.24 9.04 26.97
CA GLN A 343 25.06 8.50 25.63
C GLN A 343 24.11 7.30 25.63
N ILE A 344 23.02 7.39 24.82
CA ILE A 344 22.09 6.29 24.62
C ILE A 344 22.17 5.90 23.15
N GLU A 345 22.68 4.72 22.84
CA GLU A 345 22.57 4.11 21.54
C GLU A 345 21.58 2.96 21.63
N SER A 346 20.58 2.96 20.75
CA SER A 346 19.76 1.79 20.47
C SER A 346 19.67 1.63 18.96
N THR A 347 20.07 0.48 18.46
CA THR A 347 20.07 0.16 17.05
C THR A 347 19.31 -1.14 16.83
N ASP A 348 18.28 -1.08 16.02
CA ASP A 348 17.60 -2.26 15.47
C ASP A 348 18.30 -2.69 14.20
N PHE A 349 18.52 -3.99 14.06
CA PHE A 349 19.06 -4.57 12.82
C PHE A 349 18.41 -5.90 12.52
N GLY A 350 18.37 -6.23 11.25
CA GLY A 350 17.84 -7.52 10.84
C GLY A 350 18.15 -7.86 9.40
N ARG A 351 17.88 -9.12 9.08
CA ARG A 351 17.86 -9.64 7.73
C ARG A 351 16.73 -10.64 7.60
N GLU A 352 16.17 -10.73 6.41
CA GLU A 352 15.21 -11.77 6.05
C GLU A 352 15.53 -12.27 4.65
N GLU A 353 15.47 -13.58 4.48
CA GLU A 353 15.48 -14.24 3.18
C GLU A 353 14.20 -15.07 3.13
N ALA A 354 13.37 -14.82 2.13
CA ALA A 354 12.13 -15.55 1.92
C ALA A 354 12.06 -16.07 0.50
N THR A 355 11.66 -17.34 0.35
CA THR A 355 11.36 -17.94 -0.94
C THR A 355 9.91 -18.41 -0.95
N GLN A 356 9.20 -18.12 -2.03
CA GLN A 356 7.78 -18.41 -2.20
C GLN A 356 7.55 -19.14 -3.52
N PHE A 357 6.85 -20.26 -3.46
CA PHE A 357 6.24 -20.92 -4.61
C PHE A 357 4.73 -20.77 -4.51
N SER A 358 4.04 -20.40 -5.60
CA SER A 358 2.59 -20.39 -5.67
C SER A 358 2.07 -20.95 -6.98
N GLN A 359 0.92 -21.66 -6.89
CA GLN A 359 0.20 -22.19 -8.03
C GLN A 359 -1.28 -21.91 -7.86
N GLU A 360 -1.88 -21.24 -8.84
CA GLU A 360 -3.34 -21.11 -8.97
C GLU A 360 -3.80 -21.84 -10.23
N LEU A 361 -4.85 -22.63 -10.11
CA LEU A 361 -5.55 -23.24 -11.23
C LEU A 361 -7.01 -22.83 -11.14
N ARG A 362 -7.53 -22.16 -12.17
CA ARG A 362 -8.87 -21.60 -12.19
C ARG A 362 -9.57 -21.95 -13.49
N PHE A 363 -10.84 -22.34 -13.41
CA PHE A 363 -11.70 -22.59 -14.55
C PHE A 363 -12.91 -21.64 -14.48
N ALA A 364 -13.03 -20.77 -15.47
CA ALA A 364 -14.16 -19.86 -15.63
C ALA A 364 -15.03 -20.35 -16.78
N PHE A 365 -16.36 -20.35 -16.59
CA PHE A 365 -17.32 -20.87 -17.56
C PHE A 365 -18.63 -20.07 -17.57
N GLU A 366 -19.36 -20.20 -18.67
CA GLU A 366 -20.71 -19.68 -18.84
C GLU A 366 -21.67 -20.85 -19.12
N ALA A 367 -22.87 -20.80 -18.58
CA ALA A 367 -23.87 -21.85 -18.71
C ALA A 367 -25.30 -21.27 -18.71
N MET A 368 -26.28 -22.13 -19.01
CA MET A 368 -27.70 -21.77 -18.98
C MET A 368 -28.06 -20.60 -19.93
N ASN A 369 -27.48 -20.56 -21.13
CA ASN A 369 -27.62 -19.45 -22.08
C ASN A 369 -27.17 -18.12 -21.45
N ASP A 370 -25.95 -18.10 -20.92
CA ASP A 370 -25.24 -16.96 -20.31
C ASP A 370 -25.90 -16.43 -19.02
N ARG A 371 -26.92 -17.10 -18.49
CA ARG A 371 -27.55 -16.76 -17.20
C ARG A 371 -26.70 -17.14 -15.99
N LEU A 372 -25.79 -18.07 -16.13
CA LEU A 372 -24.88 -18.51 -15.07
C LEU A 372 -23.44 -18.30 -15.52
N GLN A 373 -22.73 -17.41 -14.86
CA GLN A 373 -21.29 -17.29 -14.95
C GLN A 373 -20.68 -17.91 -13.71
N GLY A 374 -19.70 -18.78 -13.86
CA GLY A 374 -19.07 -19.48 -12.77
C GLY A 374 -17.55 -19.46 -12.87
N GLN A 375 -16.89 -19.51 -11.72
CA GLN A 375 -15.49 -19.82 -11.63
C GLN A 375 -15.23 -20.73 -10.43
N VAL A 376 -14.35 -21.71 -10.62
CA VAL A 376 -13.86 -22.61 -9.56
C VAL A 376 -12.35 -22.67 -9.64
N GLY A 377 -11.69 -22.85 -8.53
CA GLY A 377 -10.23 -22.88 -8.52
C GLY A 377 -9.62 -23.59 -7.34
N LEU A 378 -8.34 -23.89 -7.52
CA LEU A 378 -7.42 -24.44 -6.54
C LEU A 378 -6.27 -23.47 -6.37
N TYR A 379 -5.78 -23.32 -5.15
CA TYR A 379 -4.61 -22.50 -4.83
C TYR A 379 -3.68 -23.23 -3.89
N TYR A 380 -2.39 -23.16 -4.16
CA TYR A 380 -1.33 -23.66 -3.31
C TYR A 380 -0.24 -22.60 -3.13
N LEU A 381 0.26 -22.47 -1.90
CA LEU A 381 1.37 -21.61 -1.52
C LEU A 381 2.30 -22.42 -0.61
N ASP A 382 3.60 -22.25 -0.83
CA ASP A 382 4.67 -22.75 0.04
C ASP A 382 5.71 -21.64 0.19
N GLU A 383 5.94 -21.20 1.42
CA GLU A 383 6.81 -20.05 1.73
C GLU A 383 7.79 -20.44 2.83
N ASP A 384 9.09 -20.36 2.53
CA ASP A 384 10.18 -20.54 3.48
C ASP A 384 10.76 -19.18 3.85
N ILE A 385 10.87 -18.88 5.14
CA ILE A 385 11.30 -17.61 5.67
C ILE A 385 12.39 -17.84 6.70
N ASP A 386 13.59 -17.32 6.44
CA ASP A 386 14.68 -17.23 7.40
C ASP A 386 14.90 -15.75 7.80
N ARG A 387 14.65 -15.45 9.08
CA ARG A 387 14.77 -14.10 9.63
C ARG A 387 15.72 -14.06 10.81
N LEU A 388 16.53 -13.02 10.88
CA LEU A 388 17.26 -12.60 12.06
C LEU A 388 16.83 -11.19 12.42
N GLN A 389 16.27 -11.00 13.57
CA GLN A 389 16.04 -9.69 14.18
C GLN A 389 17.03 -9.52 15.33
N GLY A 390 17.57 -8.32 15.52
CA GLY A 390 18.47 -8.04 16.63
C GLY A 390 18.37 -6.60 17.10
N GLN A 391 18.79 -6.38 18.33
CA GLN A 391 18.85 -5.07 18.94
C GLN A 391 20.17 -4.91 19.68
N ILE A 392 20.84 -3.79 19.43
CA ILE A 392 22.00 -3.33 20.21
C ILE A 392 21.50 -2.20 21.09
N GLN A 393 21.89 -2.25 22.37
CA GLN A 393 21.61 -1.18 23.30
C GLN A 393 22.88 -0.85 24.09
N ASP A 394 23.26 0.41 24.07
CA ASP A 394 24.38 0.95 24.85
C ASP A 394 23.87 2.15 25.65
N PHE A 395 23.41 1.86 26.86
CA PHE A 395 22.93 2.86 27.78
C PHE A 395 24.02 3.17 28.83
N PRO A 396 23.99 4.34 29.46
CA PRO A 396 25.00 4.72 30.47
C PRO A 396 25.06 3.79 31.66
N VAL A 397 24.02 2.98 31.89
CA VAL A 397 23.94 2.01 32.98
C VAL A 397 24.41 0.65 32.48
N PRO A 398 25.52 0.08 33.00
CA PRO A 398 26.06 -1.19 32.52
C PRO A 398 25.04 -2.34 32.49
N ALA A 399 24.08 -2.36 33.42
CA ALA A 399 22.99 -3.36 33.43
C ALA A 399 22.02 -3.25 32.26
N GLN A 400 22.11 -2.19 31.46
CA GLN A 400 21.26 -1.92 30.28
C GLN A 400 22.08 -1.93 29.00
N GLN A 401 23.29 -2.49 29.02
CA GLN A 401 24.15 -2.63 27.83
C GLN A 401 24.13 -4.07 27.34
N GLY A 402 23.90 -4.25 26.01
CA GLY A 402 23.97 -5.58 25.44
C GLY A 402 23.41 -5.69 24.04
N THR A 403 23.54 -6.88 23.49
CA THR A 403 23.01 -7.25 22.18
C THR A 403 22.17 -8.50 22.36
N ALA A 404 20.94 -8.44 21.87
CA ALA A 404 20.04 -9.60 21.73
C ALA A 404 19.75 -9.87 20.26
N ILE A 405 19.59 -11.15 19.93
CA ILE A 405 19.17 -11.60 18.59
C ILE A 405 18.05 -12.62 18.71
N TYR A 406 17.18 -12.60 17.71
CA TYR A 406 16.00 -13.46 17.58
C TYR A 406 16.00 -14.13 16.21
N PRO A 407 16.72 -15.25 16.03
CA PRO A 407 16.62 -16.07 14.83
C PRO A 407 15.25 -16.72 14.73
N GLN A 408 14.67 -16.68 13.54
CA GLN A 408 13.37 -17.25 13.21
C GLN A 408 13.48 -17.95 11.86
N SER A 409 13.03 -19.20 11.79
CA SER A 409 12.90 -19.94 10.52
C SER A 409 11.50 -20.52 10.48
N VAL A 410 10.71 -20.18 9.46
CA VAL A 410 9.29 -20.53 9.35
C VAL A 410 9.02 -21.06 7.95
N ASN A 411 8.43 -22.25 7.86
CA ASN A 411 7.77 -22.75 6.65
C ASN A 411 6.26 -22.56 6.83
N ALA A 412 5.62 -21.91 5.84
CA ALA A 412 4.19 -21.66 5.81
C ALA A 412 3.57 -22.23 4.55
N LYS A 413 2.64 -23.16 4.70
CA LYS A 413 1.91 -23.79 3.60
C LYS A 413 0.44 -23.42 3.64
N SER A 414 -0.15 -23.19 2.46
CA SER A 414 -1.57 -22.92 2.33
C SER A 414 -2.12 -23.65 1.11
N PHE A 415 -3.22 -24.36 1.30
CA PHE A 415 -4.01 -24.96 0.22
C PHE A 415 -5.43 -24.45 0.29
N ALA A 416 -6.05 -24.15 -0.86
CA ALA A 416 -7.43 -23.73 -0.88
C ALA A 416 -8.20 -24.24 -2.09
N VAL A 417 -9.51 -24.41 -1.88
CA VAL A 417 -10.52 -24.65 -2.91
C VAL A 417 -11.52 -23.50 -2.85
N PHE A 418 -11.83 -22.91 -3.99
CA PHE A 418 -12.75 -21.79 -4.04
C PHE A 418 -13.65 -21.83 -5.27
N GLY A 419 -14.77 -21.12 -5.19
CA GLY A 419 -15.65 -20.90 -6.31
C GLY A 419 -16.56 -19.70 -6.08
N GLN A 420 -17.01 -19.11 -7.19
CA GLN A 420 -18.02 -18.06 -7.22
C GLN A 420 -18.91 -18.29 -8.42
N PHE A 421 -20.20 -18.05 -8.23
CA PHE A 421 -21.23 -18.21 -9.23
C PHE A 421 -22.12 -16.96 -9.25
N ASP A 422 -22.26 -16.35 -10.41
CA ASP A 422 -23.09 -15.19 -10.67
C ASP A 422 -24.28 -15.64 -11.51
N TYR A 423 -25.50 -15.57 -10.97
CA TYR A 423 -26.72 -16.01 -11.62
C TYR A 423 -27.64 -14.83 -11.96
N ALA A 424 -27.92 -14.63 -13.24
CA ALA A 424 -28.89 -13.65 -13.71
C ALA A 424 -30.32 -14.13 -13.35
N VAL A 425 -30.83 -13.65 -12.22
CA VAL A 425 -32.19 -13.93 -11.74
C VAL A 425 -33.23 -13.35 -12.71
N THR A 426 -32.96 -12.11 -13.17
CA THR A 426 -33.66 -11.44 -14.27
C THR A 426 -32.62 -10.84 -15.22
N ASP A 427 -33.04 -10.20 -16.28
CA ASP A 427 -32.13 -9.50 -17.19
C ASP A 427 -31.41 -8.29 -16.53
N THR A 428 -31.92 -7.81 -15.39
CA THR A 428 -31.38 -6.66 -14.65
C THR A 428 -30.89 -6.99 -13.24
N LEU A 429 -31.15 -8.19 -12.72
CA LEU A 429 -30.79 -8.60 -11.37
C LEU A 429 -29.92 -9.84 -11.39
N THR A 430 -28.69 -9.73 -10.90
CA THR A 430 -27.75 -10.82 -10.74
C THR A 430 -27.51 -11.11 -9.25
N ALA A 431 -27.56 -12.38 -8.88
CA ALA A 431 -27.20 -12.86 -7.55
C ALA A 431 -25.86 -13.58 -7.60
N THR A 432 -24.96 -13.22 -6.70
CA THR A 432 -23.63 -13.83 -6.55
C THR A 432 -23.57 -14.65 -5.27
N VAL A 433 -23.04 -15.86 -5.37
CA VAL A 433 -22.69 -16.71 -4.23
C VAL A 433 -21.27 -17.24 -4.44
N GLY A 434 -20.41 -17.05 -3.47
CA GLY A 434 -19.05 -17.55 -3.49
C GLY A 434 -18.62 -18.12 -2.14
N ALA A 435 -17.65 -19.01 -2.17
CA ALA A 435 -17.01 -19.53 -0.96
C ALA A 435 -15.58 -19.98 -1.26
N ARG A 436 -14.73 -19.87 -0.25
CA ARG A 436 -13.39 -20.46 -0.25
C ARG A 436 -13.16 -21.18 1.08
N MET A 437 -12.63 -22.37 1.01
CA MET A 437 -12.09 -23.10 2.13
C MET A 437 -10.57 -23.13 2.01
N THR A 438 -9.89 -22.64 3.03
CA THR A 438 -8.42 -22.59 3.09
C THR A 438 -7.94 -23.39 4.28
N TRP A 439 -6.90 -24.19 4.08
CA TRP A 439 -6.16 -24.89 5.11
C TRP A 439 -4.74 -24.35 5.12
N GLU A 440 -4.25 -24.01 6.30
CA GLU A 440 -2.92 -23.47 6.52
C GLU A 440 -2.18 -24.25 7.58
N GLU A 441 -0.87 -24.39 7.39
CA GLU A 441 0.05 -24.95 8.35
C GLU A 441 1.28 -24.06 8.43
N LYS A 442 1.72 -23.74 9.64
CA LYS A 442 2.99 -23.05 9.89
C LYS A 442 3.82 -23.87 10.86
N GLU A 443 5.03 -24.19 10.43
CA GLU A 443 6.05 -24.81 11.26
C GLU A 443 7.22 -23.84 11.40
N GLY A 444 7.75 -23.67 12.60
CA GLY A 444 8.85 -22.74 12.81
C GLY A 444 9.79 -23.11 13.94
N ARG A 445 11.01 -22.60 13.83
CA ARG A 445 12.01 -22.57 14.88
C ARG A 445 12.22 -21.13 15.30
N PHE A 446 12.08 -20.89 16.59
CA PHE A 446 12.24 -19.57 17.20
C PHE A 446 13.28 -19.62 18.27
N ALA A 447 14.26 -18.73 18.22
CA ALA A 447 15.27 -18.63 19.26
C ALA A 447 15.43 -17.19 19.73
N GLY A 448 15.78 -17.04 20.99
CA GLY A 448 16.16 -15.75 21.58
C GLY A 448 17.48 -15.92 22.30
N MET A 449 18.47 -15.09 21.97
CA MET A 449 19.82 -15.22 22.49
C MET A 449 20.39 -13.85 22.89
N LYS A 450 20.95 -13.80 24.07
CA LYS A 450 21.81 -12.69 24.49
C LYS A 450 23.22 -12.92 23.96
N VAL A 451 23.70 -12.01 23.11
CA VAL A 451 25.03 -12.14 22.48
C VAL A 451 26.11 -11.51 23.31
N SER A 452 25.85 -10.35 23.91
CA SER A 452 26.83 -9.61 24.69
C SER A 452 26.18 -8.76 25.79
N GLY A 453 26.99 -8.32 26.76
CA GLY A 453 26.62 -7.37 27.79
C GLY A 453 25.91 -7.98 29.02
N PRO A 454 25.95 -7.30 30.17
CA PRO A 454 25.38 -7.80 31.42
C PRO A 454 23.85 -7.70 31.48
N GLY A 455 23.24 -6.86 30.70
CA GLY A 455 21.80 -6.61 30.72
C GLY A 455 21.28 -6.14 29.39
N LEU A 456 19.96 -6.18 29.26
CA LEU A 456 19.18 -5.50 28.24
C LEU A 456 18.10 -4.72 28.99
N PRO A 457 17.78 -3.49 28.62
CA PRO A 457 16.69 -2.79 29.27
C PRO A 457 15.36 -3.50 29.01
N PRO A 458 14.38 -3.30 29.86
CA PRO A 458 13.03 -3.72 29.59
C PRO A 458 12.57 -3.15 28.22
N PRO A 459 11.88 -3.94 27.39
CA PRO A 459 11.29 -5.25 27.67
C PRO A 459 12.23 -6.45 27.49
N LEU A 460 13.45 -6.27 27.05
CA LEU A 460 14.39 -7.35 26.69
C LEU A 460 15.28 -7.83 27.87
N GLY A 461 15.13 -7.23 29.05
CA GLY A 461 16.01 -7.42 30.19
C GLY A 461 16.04 -8.81 30.82
N SER A 462 15.09 -9.69 30.50
CA SER A 462 14.96 -11.03 31.08
C SER A 462 15.13 -12.16 30.08
N LEU A 463 15.85 -11.94 28.97
CA LEU A 463 16.08 -12.99 27.99
C LEU A 463 16.99 -14.09 28.54
N ASP A 464 16.41 -15.20 29.01
CA ASP A 464 17.13 -16.36 29.54
C ASP A 464 17.77 -17.24 28.44
N GLY A 465 17.56 -16.91 27.18
CA GLY A 465 17.93 -17.71 26.02
C GLY A 465 16.99 -18.90 25.84
N TYR A 466 16.51 -19.06 24.61
CA TYR A 466 15.67 -20.19 24.24
C TYR A 466 15.89 -20.59 22.78
N ASP A 467 15.51 -21.82 22.45
CA ASP A 467 15.48 -22.35 21.11
C ASP A 467 14.37 -23.40 21.06
N VAL A 468 13.26 -23.08 20.39
CA VAL A 468 12.04 -23.87 20.41
C VAL A 468 11.52 -24.12 19.01
N LEU A 469 10.85 -25.25 18.84
CA LEU A 469 10.06 -25.58 17.66
C LEU A 469 8.59 -25.37 18.00
N ALA A 470 7.84 -24.85 17.04
CA ALA A 470 6.41 -24.67 17.13
C ALA A 470 5.75 -25.03 15.79
N SER A 471 4.57 -25.61 15.85
CA SER A 471 3.76 -25.96 14.68
C SER A 471 2.29 -25.81 15.02
N GLU A 472 1.51 -25.22 14.11
CA GLU A 472 0.07 -25.07 14.25
C GLU A 472 -0.60 -25.08 12.87
N SER A 473 -1.87 -25.51 12.86
CA SER A 473 -2.69 -25.57 11.65
C SER A 473 -4.02 -24.89 11.88
N TRP A 474 -4.47 -24.14 10.90
CA TRP A 474 -5.74 -23.43 10.92
C TRP A 474 -6.52 -23.71 9.65
N ASP A 475 -7.84 -23.58 9.74
CA ASP A 475 -8.72 -23.57 8.58
C ASP A 475 -9.67 -22.38 8.62
N ALA A 476 -10.06 -21.90 7.45
CA ALA A 476 -10.94 -20.76 7.32
C ALA A 476 -11.91 -20.91 6.15
N LEU A 477 -13.21 -20.74 6.44
CA LEU A 477 -14.25 -20.61 5.42
C LEU A 477 -14.59 -19.12 5.23
N THR A 478 -14.44 -18.62 3.99
CA THR A 478 -14.73 -17.24 3.62
C THR A 478 -15.82 -17.17 2.56
N PRO A 479 -17.11 -17.11 2.97
CA PRO A 479 -18.24 -16.96 2.07
C PRO A 479 -18.38 -15.51 1.58
N ARG A 480 -19.04 -15.34 0.42
CA ARG A 480 -19.48 -14.08 -0.16
C ARG A 480 -20.88 -14.21 -0.74
N PHE A 481 -21.69 -13.19 -0.53
CA PHE A 481 -23.00 -13.04 -1.12
C PHE A 481 -23.10 -11.62 -1.70
N ALA A 482 -23.67 -11.48 -2.91
CA ALA A 482 -23.97 -10.17 -3.46
C ALA A 482 -25.24 -10.20 -4.31
N LEU A 483 -25.89 -9.06 -4.40
CA LEU A 483 -26.97 -8.76 -5.32
C LEU A 483 -26.55 -7.54 -6.12
N ASN A 484 -26.64 -7.63 -7.42
CA ASN A 484 -26.33 -6.56 -8.36
C ASN A 484 -27.59 -6.27 -9.19
N TRP A 485 -28.09 -5.04 -9.12
CA TRP A 485 -29.26 -4.58 -9.83
C TRP A 485 -28.91 -3.46 -10.81
N GLN A 486 -28.97 -3.78 -12.11
CA GLN A 486 -28.87 -2.80 -13.19
C GLN A 486 -30.20 -2.05 -13.31
N ALA A 487 -30.34 -0.95 -12.55
CA ALA A 487 -31.56 -0.17 -12.51
C ALA A 487 -31.84 0.59 -13.83
N SER A 488 -30.78 0.93 -14.57
CA SER A 488 -30.81 1.46 -15.93
C SER A 488 -29.44 1.19 -16.59
N ASP A 489 -29.29 1.51 -17.88
CA ASP A 489 -28.03 1.35 -18.61
C ASP A 489 -26.84 2.13 -17.99
N THR A 490 -27.12 3.11 -17.14
CA THR A 490 -26.12 3.99 -16.53
C THR A 490 -26.14 3.97 -15.00
N VAL A 491 -26.95 3.13 -14.37
CA VAL A 491 -27.09 3.05 -12.90
C VAL A 491 -27.12 1.59 -12.47
N MET A 492 -26.08 1.18 -11.76
CA MET A 492 -25.98 -0.09 -11.08
C MET A 492 -26.00 0.13 -9.55
N LEU A 493 -26.87 -0.61 -8.87
CA LEU A 493 -26.93 -0.67 -7.39
C LEU A 493 -26.54 -2.07 -6.95
N TYR A 494 -25.81 -2.17 -5.85
CA TYR A 494 -25.43 -3.46 -5.30
C TYR A 494 -25.51 -3.51 -3.79
N ALA A 495 -25.68 -4.72 -3.27
CA ALA A 495 -25.53 -5.05 -1.86
C ALA A 495 -24.64 -6.29 -1.73
N SER A 496 -23.71 -6.29 -0.79
CA SER A 496 -22.86 -7.45 -0.56
C SER A 496 -22.58 -7.73 0.91
N ALA A 497 -22.30 -9.00 1.22
CA ALA A 497 -21.77 -9.46 2.49
C ALA A 497 -20.61 -10.43 2.22
N ALA A 498 -19.45 -10.18 2.78
CA ALA A 498 -18.27 -11.00 2.57
C ALA A 498 -17.50 -11.20 3.88
N LYS A 499 -16.97 -12.43 4.07
CA LYS A 499 -16.09 -12.73 5.19
C LYS A 499 -14.64 -12.75 4.71
N GLY A 500 -13.77 -12.06 5.43
CA GLY A 500 -12.32 -12.14 5.29
C GLY A 500 -11.69 -12.76 6.51
N TYR A 501 -10.44 -13.19 6.39
CA TYR A 501 -9.65 -13.62 7.52
C TYR A 501 -8.17 -13.30 7.30
N LYS A 502 -7.45 -13.21 8.42
CA LYS A 502 -5.98 -13.17 8.45
C LYS A 502 -5.47 -14.37 9.22
N SER A 503 -4.40 -14.97 8.71
CA SER A 503 -3.79 -16.19 9.28
C SER A 503 -3.32 -15.99 10.72
N GLY A 504 -3.38 -17.06 11.51
CA GLY A 504 -2.69 -17.16 12.79
C GLY A 504 -1.17 -17.20 12.62
N GLY A 505 -0.44 -17.23 13.71
CA GLY A 505 1.02 -17.24 13.66
C GLY A 505 1.68 -17.39 15.03
N PHE A 506 2.99 -17.09 15.07
CA PHE A 506 3.83 -17.20 16.26
C PHE A 506 4.52 -15.88 16.59
N GLN A 507 4.98 -15.76 17.82
CA GLN A 507 5.64 -14.56 18.34
C GLN A 507 7.16 -14.63 18.12
N GLY A 508 7.66 -13.98 17.09
CA GLY A 508 9.07 -14.01 16.73
C GLY A 508 9.99 -13.23 17.68
N LEU A 509 9.46 -12.24 18.40
CA LEU A 509 10.21 -11.38 19.34
C LEU A 509 9.80 -11.64 20.79
N SER A 510 9.65 -12.89 21.17
CA SER A 510 9.28 -13.26 22.54
C SER A 510 10.47 -13.19 23.50
N GLY A 511 10.21 -12.76 24.73
CA GLY A 511 11.19 -12.81 25.83
C GLY A 511 11.37 -14.21 26.43
N THR A 512 10.51 -15.18 26.10
CA THR A 512 10.48 -16.52 26.70
C THR A 512 10.21 -17.63 25.68
N ALA A 513 10.67 -18.84 25.99
CA ALA A 513 10.39 -20.04 25.22
C ALA A 513 8.89 -20.30 25.05
N ALA A 514 8.13 -20.19 26.14
CA ALA A 514 6.69 -20.41 26.13
C ALA A 514 5.97 -19.41 25.23
N GLY A 515 6.30 -18.12 25.31
CA GLY A 515 5.71 -17.10 24.43
C GLY A 515 6.04 -17.34 22.97
N ALA A 516 7.28 -17.73 22.63
CA ALA A 516 7.70 -18.01 21.27
C ALA A 516 7.00 -19.25 20.66
N SER A 517 6.66 -20.24 21.46
CA SER A 517 5.99 -21.47 21.01
C SER A 517 4.46 -21.43 21.09
N THR A 518 3.88 -20.41 21.71
CA THR A 518 2.42 -20.25 21.79
C THR A 518 1.92 -19.54 20.54
N PRO A 519 1.08 -20.19 19.73
CA PRO A 519 0.47 -19.57 18.56
C PRO A 519 -0.58 -18.54 18.98
N TYR A 520 -0.83 -17.57 18.12
CA TYR A 520 -2.03 -16.75 18.14
C TYR A 520 -2.96 -17.17 16.99
N ASP A 521 -4.26 -17.06 17.22
CA ASP A 521 -5.30 -17.53 16.32
C ASP A 521 -5.53 -16.60 15.11
N PRO A 522 -6.19 -17.07 14.04
CA PRO A 522 -6.68 -16.23 12.98
C PRO A 522 -7.65 -15.14 13.47
N GLU A 523 -7.68 -14.00 12.79
CA GLU A 523 -8.70 -12.97 12.97
C GLU A 523 -9.70 -12.99 11.81
N PHE A 524 -10.94 -12.57 12.05
CA PHE A 524 -12.02 -12.60 11.09
C PHE A 524 -12.74 -11.27 10.99
N ALA A 525 -13.25 -10.93 9.81
CA ALA A 525 -14.10 -9.76 9.61
C ALA A 525 -15.27 -10.09 8.68
N TRP A 526 -16.48 -9.67 9.06
CA TRP A 526 -17.63 -9.60 8.18
C TRP A 526 -17.80 -8.18 7.68
N GLY A 527 -17.70 -7.98 6.37
CA GLY A 527 -18.00 -6.71 5.72
C GLY A 527 -19.35 -6.75 5.03
N TYR A 528 -20.16 -5.72 5.28
CA TYR A 528 -21.44 -5.46 4.62
C TYR A 528 -21.32 -4.17 3.83
N GLU A 529 -21.78 -4.16 2.58
CA GLU A 529 -21.66 -2.99 1.71
C GLU A 529 -22.92 -2.79 0.88
N LEU A 530 -23.36 -1.53 0.78
CA LEU A 530 -24.37 -1.06 -0.17
C LEU A 530 -23.70 -0.03 -1.06
N GLY A 531 -23.77 -0.20 -2.38
CA GLY A 531 -23.12 0.72 -3.28
C GLY A 531 -23.94 1.07 -4.52
N ALA A 532 -23.51 2.15 -5.12
CA ALA A 532 -24.07 2.64 -6.39
C ALA A 532 -22.91 3.00 -7.33
N LYS A 533 -23.01 2.58 -8.57
CA LYS A 533 -22.12 2.97 -9.67
C LYS A 533 -22.95 3.61 -10.75
N THR A 534 -22.64 4.86 -11.08
CA THR A 534 -23.54 5.67 -11.88
C THR A 534 -22.79 6.52 -12.91
N GLU A 535 -23.40 6.67 -14.09
CA GLU A 535 -22.92 7.53 -15.15
C GLU A 535 -24.00 8.53 -15.54
N TRP A 536 -23.66 9.81 -15.61
CA TRP A 536 -24.59 10.92 -15.85
C TRP A 536 -24.10 11.81 -16.99
N LEU A 537 -24.99 12.68 -17.49
CA LEU A 537 -24.65 13.70 -18.51
C LEU A 537 -24.01 13.09 -19.76
N ASN A 538 -24.61 12.03 -20.32
CA ASN A 538 -24.05 11.25 -21.42
C ASN A 538 -22.64 10.72 -21.10
N ARG A 539 -22.46 10.13 -19.91
CA ARG A 539 -21.18 9.59 -19.38
C ARG A 539 -20.09 10.63 -19.13
N ARG A 540 -20.41 11.93 -19.15
CA ARG A 540 -19.46 12.99 -18.81
C ARG A 540 -19.18 13.06 -17.29
N LEU A 541 -20.03 12.49 -16.45
CA LEU A 541 -19.88 12.41 -15.01
C LEU A 541 -20.08 10.95 -14.57
N THR A 542 -19.03 10.36 -14.03
CA THR A 542 -19.07 9.09 -13.28
C THR A 542 -19.11 9.43 -11.80
N LEU A 543 -20.04 8.84 -11.05
CA LEU A 543 -20.18 9.00 -9.62
C LEU A 543 -20.43 7.62 -8.99
N ASN A 544 -19.50 7.17 -8.16
CA ASN A 544 -19.57 5.91 -7.43
C ASN A 544 -19.63 6.20 -5.93
N ALA A 545 -20.48 5.48 -5.22
CA ALA A 545 -20.64 5.64 -3.77
C ALA A 545 -20.80 4.27 -3.10
N ALA A 546 -20.31 4.14 -1.87
CA ALA A 546 -20.46 2.96 -1.05
C ALA A 546 -20.72 3.35 0.41
N LEU A 547 -21.69 2.69 1.05
CA LEU A 547 -21.90 2.66 2.49
C LEU A 547 -21.44 1.30 2.98
N PHE A 548 -20.67 1.25 4.05
CA PHE A 548 -20.15 -0.01 4.56
C PHE A 548 -20.16 -0.09 6.08
N LYS A 549 -20.24 -1.33 6.56
CA LYS A 549 -20.02 -1.69 7.95
C LYS A 549 -19.17 -2.96 7.99
N THR A 550 -18.19 -3.02 8.90
CA THR A 550 -17.37 -4.19 9.15
C THR A 550 -17.38 -4.53 10.63
N ASP A 551 -17.76 -5.75 10.96
CA ASP A 551 -17.67 -6.33 12.29
C ASP A 551 -16.41 -7.20 12.37
N TYR A 552 -15.51 -6.88 13.29
CA TYR A 552 -14.21 -7.51 13.45
C TYR A 552 -14.16 -8.36 14.71
N GLU A 553 -13.74 -9.61 14.59
CA GLU A 553 -13.62 -10.57 15.69
C GLU A 553 -12.17 -11.08 15.79
N ASP A 554 -11.74 -11.34 17.02
CA ASP A 554 -10.43 -11.91 17.34
C ASP A 554 -9.24 -11.11 16.77
N LEU A 555 -9.37 -9.77 16.76
CA LEU A 555 -8.38 -8.87 16.19
C LEU A 555 -7.01 -9.10 16.82
N GLN A 556 -5.99 -9.36 15.99
CA GLN A 556 -4.60 -9.54 16.40
C GLN A 556 -3.97 -8.19 16.72
N ILE A 557 -3.65 -7.98 17.96
CA ILE A 557 -3.04 -6.73 18.44
C ILE A 557 -1.66 -7.03 19.01
N SER A 558 -0.67 -6.26 18.55
CA SER A 558 0.68 -6.29 19.06
C SER A 558 0.82 -5.34 20.25
N GLN A 559 1.34 -5.83 21.35
CA GLN A 559 1.51 -5.07 22.58
C GLN A 559 2.94 -5.19 23.10
N LEU A 560 3.49 -4.06 23.52
CA LEU A 560 4.73 -4.04 24.27
C LEU A 560 4.42 -4.32 25.75
N VAL A 561 4.73 -5.53 26.22
CA VAL A 561 4.59 -5.89 27.63
C VAL A 561 5.83 -5.41 28.39
N PRO A 562 5.68 -4.47 29.35
CA PRO A 562 6.82 -3.98 30.12
C PRO A 562 7.62 -5.10 30.77
N LEU A 563 8.94 -5.05 30.68
CA LEU A 563 9.89 -6.02 31.26
C LEU A 563 9.89 -7.42 30.59
N CYS A 564 9.20 -7.61 29.47
CA CYS A 564 9.13 -8.93 28.84
C CYS A 564 9.41 -8.87 27.33
N CYS A 565 8.47 -8.35 26.54
CA CYS A 565 8.44 -8.74 25.12
C CYS A 565 7.37 -7.97 24.35
N VAL A 566 7.35 -8.16 23.04
CA VAL A 566 6.21 -7.84 22.21
C VAL A 566 5.32 -9.08 22.14
N VAL A 567 4.07 -8.96 22.54
CA VAL A 567 3.09 -10.05 22.54
C VAL A 567 1.98 -9.72 21.54
N VAL A 568 1.66 -10.68 20.68
CA VAL A 568 0.47 -10.65 19.82
C VAL A 568 -0.63 -11.45 20.52
N SER A 569 -1.82 -10.87 20.63
CA SER A 569 -2.98 -11.55 21.21
C SER A 569 -4.24 -11.26 20.41
N ASN A 570 -5.17 -12.22 20.39
CA ASN A 570 -6.51 -12.09 19.84
C ASN A 570 -7.46 -11.50 20.90
N ALA A 571 -7.29 -10.24 21.25
CA ALA A 571 -7.88 -9.67 22.45
C ALA A 571 -8.99 -8.64 22.19
N ALA A 572 -9.27 -8.31 20.92
CA ALA A 572 -10.16 -7.20 20.62
C ALA A 572 -11.27 -7.57 19.63
N LYS A 573 -12.41 -6.90 19.83
CA LYS A 573 -13.46 -6.77 18.81
C LYS A 573 -13.55 -5.31 18.41
N ALA A 574 -13.75 -5.07 17.13
CA ALA A 574 -13.88 -3.72 16.61
C ALA A 574 -15.07 -3.62 15.65
N GLU A 575 -15.67 -2.44 15.61
CA GLU A 575 -16.69 -2.07 14.66
C GLU A 575 -16.18 -0.90 13.80
N ILE A 576 -16.42 -0.98 12.50
CA ILE A 576 -16.00 0.01 11.53
C ILE A 576 -17.21 0.31 10.65
N GLN A 577 -17.55 1.58 10.49
CA GLN A 577 -18.59 2.00 9.56
C GLN A 577 -18.19 3.27 8.84
N GLY A 578 -18.74 3.48 7.65
CA GLY A 578 -18.42 4.67 6.90
C GLY A 578 -19.08 4.75 5.55
N PHE A 579 -18.74 5.81 4.84
CA PHE A 579 -19.12 5.97 3.45
C PHE A 579 -17.99 6.56 2.61
N GLU A 580 -18.02 6.22 1.33
CA GLU A 580 -17.03 6.65 0.36
C GLU A 580 -17.75 7.12 -0.90
N VAL A 581 -17.19 8.15 -1.53
CA VAL A 581 -17.65 8.69 -2.82
C VAL A 581 -16.44 8.94 -3.69
N GLU A 582 -16.53 8.54 -4.96
CA GLU A 582 -15.53 8.82 -5.99
C GLU A 582 -16.24 9.40 -7.22
N PHE A 583 -15.64 10.43 -7.82
CA PHE A 583 -16.18 11.02 -9.03
C PHE A 583 -15.12 11.34 -10.06
N VAL A 584 -15.52 11.27 -11.32
CA VAL A 584 -14.76 11.77 -12.47
C VAL A 584 -15.74 12.55 -13.36
N GLY A 585 -15.44 13.82 -13.60
CA GLY A 585 -16.30 14.69 -14.40
C GLY A 585 -15.52 15.43 -15.49
N ARG A 586 -15.99 15.39 -16.73
CA ARG A 586 -15.51 16.23 -17.83
C ARG A 586 -16.42 17.45 -17.94
N LEU A 587 -16.02 18.56 -17.30
CA LEU A 587 -16.79 19.80 -17.31
C LEU A 587 -16.84 20.45 -18.69
N THR A 588 -15.72 20.38 -19.39
CA THR A 588 -15.60 20.75 -20.81
C THR A 588 -14.76 19.68 -21.52
N ASP A 589 -14.56 19.80 -22.81
CA ASP A 589 -13.70 18.87 -23.55
C ASP A 589 -12.24 18.97 -23.13
N ASN A 590 -11.86 20.11 -22.54
CA ASN A 590 -10.50 20.41 -22.08
C ASN A 590 -10.31 20.31 -20.57
N LEU A 591 -11.39 20.31 -19.77
CA LEU A 591 -11.32 20.37 -18.30
C LEU A 591 -11.96 19.13 -17.68
N ARG A 592 -11.14 18.32 -17.02
CA ARG A 592 -11.53 17.18 -16.21
C ARG A 592 -11.33 17.49 -14.73
N LEU A 593 -12.30 17.13 -13.91
CA LEU A 593 -12.18 17.06 -12.46
C LEU A 593 -12.32 15.61 -12.02
N ASP A 594 -11.53 15.20 -11.05
CA ASP A 594 -11.66 13.92 -10.38
C ASP A 594 -11.42 14.10 -8.89
N GLY A 595 -11.97 13.20 -8.09
CA GLY A 595 -11.76 13.26 -6.65
C GLY A 595 -12.49 12.18 -5.90
N SER A 596 -12.20 12.13 -4.61
CA SER A 596 -12.84 11.22 -3.68
C SER A 596 -13.03 11.84 -2.31
N TYR A 597 -13.99 11.30 -1.58
CA TYR A 597 -14.20 11.58 -0.16
C TYR A 597 -14.47 10.27 0.57
N SER A 598 -13.90 10.11 1.76
CA SER A 598 -14.24 9.04 2.70
C SER A 598 -14.50 9.62 4.09
N TRP A 599 -15.55 9.11 4.73
CA TRP A 599 -15.80 9.29 6.15
C TRP A 599 -15.79 7.93 6.83
N LEU A 600 -15.12 7.85 7.98
CA LEU A 600 -14.87 6.63 8.70
C LEU A 600 -15.12 6.86 10.19
N ASP A 601 -15.84 5.93 10.81
CA ASP A 601 -16.05 5.84 12.24
C ASP A 601 -15.60 4.46 12.70
N THR A 602 -14.70 4.40 13.67
CA THR A 602 -14.06 3.17 14.13
C THR A 602 -14.01 3.12 15.64
N GLU A 603 -14.31 1.96 16.22
CA GLU A 603 -14.32 1.79 17.67
C GLU A 603 -13.88 0.36 18.05
N PHE A 604 -13.03 0.26 19.08
CA PHE A 604 -12.86 -0.99 19.80
C PHE A 604 -14.09 -1.25 20.67
N VAL A 605 -14.95 -2.17 20.27
CA VAL A 605 -16.15 -2.58 21.02
C VAL A 605 -15.77 -3.33 22.30
N GLU A 606 -14.69 -4.09 22.25
CA GLU A 606 -14.11 -4.79 23.38
C GLU A 606 -12.59 -4.88 23.21
N TYR A 607 -11.84 -4.20 24.07
CA TYR A 607 -10.38 -4.33 24.09
C TYR A 607 -9.85 -4.10 25.50
N ARG A 608 -9.56 -5.20 26.21
CA ARG A 608 -9.04 -5.18 27.56
C ARG A 608 -7.77 -6.00 27.68
N ILE A 609 -6.75 -5.39 28.28
CA ILE A 609 -5.50 -6.04 28.66
C ILE A 609 -5.32 -5.90 30.18
N PRO A 610 -4.46 -6.72 30.81
CA PRO A 610 -4.21 -6.60 32.24
C PRO A 610 -3.80 -5.17 32.65
N GLY A 611 -4.68 -4.52 33.41
CA GLY A 611 -4.47 -3.16 33.92
C GLY A 611 -4.90 -2.02 33.03
N THR A 612 -5.44 -2.28 31.81
CA THR A 612 -5.84 -1.22 30.88
C THR A 612 -7.10 -1.64 30.10
N ASP A 613 -8.03 -0.71 29.91
CA ASP A 613 -9.22 -0.88 29.09
C ASP A 613 -9.18 0.16 27.96
N TYR A 614 -9.12 -0.29 26.71
CA TYR A 614 -9.12 0.53 25.50
C TYR A 614 -10.48 0.51 24.78
N THR A 615 -11.50 -0.10 25.38
CA THR A 615 -12.87 -0.11 24.84
C THR A 615 -13.36 1.32 24.63
N GLY A 616 -13.90 1.63 23.46
CA GLY A 616 -14.32 2.97 23.05
C GLY A 616 -13.22 3.80 22.37
N ASN A 617 -11.99 3.32 22.29
CA ASN A 617 -10.93 3.99 21.55
C ASN A 617 -11.07 3.73 20.04
N GLU A 618 -10.58 4.68 19.24
CA GLU A 618 -10.49 4.58 17.79
C GLU A 618 -9.40 3.57 17.36
N LEU A 619 -9.59 2.96 16.18
CA LEU A 619 -8.59 2.09 15.61
C LEU A 619 -7.38 2.91 15.09
N PRO A 620 -6.17 2.35 15.18
CA PRO A 620 -4.97 3.01 14.71
C PRO A 620 -5.02 3.40 13.23
N ARG A 621 -4.53 4.60 12.89
CA ARG A 621 -4.38 5.11 11.53
C ARG A 621 -5.69 5.15 10.73
N SER A 622 -6.77 5.52 11.41
CA SER A 622 -8.13 5.54 10.90
C SER A 622 -8.70 6.96 10.94
N PRO A 623 -8.20 7.89 10.09
CA PRO A 623 -8.70 9.27 10.08
C PRO A 623 -10.19 9.29 9.78
N SER A 624 -10.94 10.14 10.54
CA SER A 624 -12.39 10.22 10.42
C SER A 624 -12.84 10.82 9.10
N GLY A 625 -12.02 11.66 8.49
CA GLY A 625 -12.27 12.30 7.20
C GLY A 625 -11.06 12.30 6.29
N LYS A 626 -11.29 12.07 5.01
CA LYS A 626 -10.25 12.20 4.00
C LYS A 626 -10.86 12.56 2.66
N TYR A 627 -10.23 13.50 1.94
CA TYR A 627 -10.64 13.80 0.57
C TYR A 627 -9.45 14.17 -0.32
N ASN A 628 -9.66 14.00 -1.61
CA ASN A 628 -8.79 14.56 -2.64
C ASN A 628 -9.64 15.15 -3.77
N ILE A 629 -9.06 16.13 -4.46
CA ILE A 629 -9.62 16.72 -5.67
C ILE A 629 -8.49 17.04 -6.64
N GLY A 630 -8.63 16.56 -7.87
CA GLY A 630 -7.73 16.83 -9.00
C GLY A 630 -8.43 17.63 -10.08
N ALA A 631 -7.73 18.61 -10.65
CA ALA A 631 -8.18 19.37 -11.81
C ALA A 631 -7.13 19.26 -12.92
N GLN A 632 -7.53 18.76 -14.08
CA GLN A 632 -6.68 18.60 -15.26
C GLN A 632 -7.24 19.38 -16.42
N TYR A 633 -6.42 20.23 -17.01
CA TYR A 633 -6.72 20.98 -18.21
C TYR A 633 -5.81 20.57 -19.34
N GLU A 634 -6.39 20.19 -20.47
CA GLU A 634 -5.66 19.85 -21.69
C GLU A 634 -6.13 20.71 -22.86
N ALA A 635 -5.21 21.32 -23.57
CA ALA A 635 -5.54 22.12 -24.74
C ALA A 635 -4.42 22.14 -25.78
N PRO A 636 -4.74 22.21 -27.07
CA PRO A 636 -3.76 22.55 -28.08
C PRO A 636 -3.34 24.01 -27.95
N ILE A 637 -2.06 24.32 -28.06
CA ILE A 637 -1.48 25.66 -28.11
C ILE A 637 -0.62 25.73 -29.39
N GLY A 638 -1.22 26.20 -30.48
CA GLY A 638 -0.61 26.06 -31.80
C GLY A 638 -0.45 24.58 -32.15
N ASP A 639 0.76 24.16 -32.49
CA ASP A 639 1.08 22.76 -32.81
C ASP A 639 1.47 21.91 -31.57
N PHE A 640 1.47 22.52 -30.38
CA PHE A 640 1.79 21.84 -29.14
C PHE A 640 0.54 21.43 -28.39
N ARG A 641 0.64 20.44 -27.51
CA ARG A 641 -0.41 20.08 -26.56
C ARG A 641 0.05 20.39 -25.14
N LEU A 642 -0.72 21.21 -24.44
CA LEU A 642 -0.51 21.53 -23.04
C LEU A 642 -1.35 20.66 -22.15
N LEU A 643 -0.77 20.12 -21.07
CA LEU A 643 -1.45 19.53 -19.93
C LEU A 643 -1.05 20.31 -18.68
N ALA A 644 -2.03 20.75 -17.92
CA ALA A 644 -1.84 21.32 -16.59
C ALA A 644 -2.72 20.56 -15.60
N ARG A 645 -2.13 20.08 -14.51
CA ARG A 645 -2.84 19.37 -13.45
C ARG A 645 -2.45 19.91 -12.08
N VAL A 646 -3.44 20.01 -11.20
CA VAL A 646 -3.26 20.33 -9.77
C VAL A 646 -4.07 19.31 -8.99
N ASP A 647 -3.49 18.80 -7.93
CA ASP A 647 -4.09 17.83 -7.02
C ASP A 647 -3.95 18.34 -5.59
N TYR A 648 -5.06 18.38 -4.87
CA TYR A 648 -5.11 18.71 -3.45
C TYR A 648 -5.71 17.55 -2.67
N SER A 649 -5.08 17.19 -1.56
CA SER A 649 -5.55 16.13 -0.66
C SER A 649 -5.53 16.64 0.78
N TRP A 650 -6.50 16.21 1.57
CA TRP A 650 -6.58 16.49 3.00
C TRP A 650 -6.91 15.21 3.76
N VAL A 651 -6.29 15.03 4.91
CA VAL A 651 -6.45 13.89 5.81
C VAL A 651 -6.67 14.43 7.22
N ASP A 652 -7.73 13.99 7.89
CA ASP A 652 -8.05 14.34 9.26
C ASP A 652 -7.03 13.75 10.24
N ASP A 653 -7.04 14.20 11.48
CA ASP A 653 -6.21 13.61 12.51
C ASP A 653 -6.62 12.17 12.84
N ALA A 654 -5.69 11.41 13.38
CA ALA A 654 -5.87 10.02 13.79
C ALA A 654 -4.82 9.64 14.86
N PHE A 655 -4.93 8.47 15.44
CA PHE A 655 -3.91 7.94 16.34
C PHE A 655 -3.08 6.84 15.68
N PHE A 656 -1.78 6.82 15.95
CA PHE A 656 -0.91 5.74 15.45
C PHE A 656 -1.11 4.42 16.20
N GLU A 657 -1.57 4.46 17.44
CA GLU A 657 -1.68 3.30 18.33
C GLU A 657 -3.06 3.25 19.01
N ALA A 658 -3.47 2.04 19.41
CA ALA A 658 -4.76 1.78 20.04
C ALA A 658 -4.97 2.49 21.40
N SER A 659 -3.92 3.01 22.01
CA SER A 659 -3.98 3.73 23.29
C SER A 659 -4.63 5.12 23.18
N ASN A 660 -4.69 5.69 21.98
CA ASN A 660 -5.21 7.02 21.67
C ASN A 660 -4.65 8.14 22.58
N VAL A 661 -3.37 8.02 22.94
CA VAL A 661 -2.73 9.07 23.74
C VAL A 661 -2.28 10.22 22.83
N ALA A 662 -2.39 11.45 23.30
CA ALA A 662 -2.08 12.65 22.52
C ALA A 662 -0.65 12.68 21.96
N ALA A 663 0.30 12.00 22.63
CA ALA A 663 1.68 11.88 22.15
C ALA A 663 1.83 10.98 20.89
N GLN A 664 0.79 10.25 20.52
CA GLN A 664 0.71 9.37 19.35
C GLN A 664 -0.29 9.88 18.31
N LEU A 665 -0.68 11.13 18.42
CA LEU A 665 -1.57 11.77 17.45
C LEU A 665 -0.83 11.91 16.10
N TRP A 666 -1.47 11.47 15.03
CA TRP A 666 -1.16 11.81 13.67
C TRP A 666 -1.94 13.08 13.34
N PRO A 667 -1.30 14.25 13.23
CA PRO A 667 -2.03 15.49 13.04
C PRO A 667 -2.73 15.54 11.68
N GLU A 668 -3.81 16.31 11.61
CA GLU A 668 -4.42 16.65 10.32
C GLU A 668 -3.36 17.29 9.40
N HIS A 669 -3.42 16.96 8.13
CA HIS A 669 -2.46 17.47 7.16
C HIS A 669 -3.04 17.54 5.76
N ASP A 670 -2.44 18.39 4.94
CA ASP A 670 -2.77 18.51 3.53
C ASP A 670 -1.58 18.24 2.61
N ASN A 671 -1.85 18.05 1.33
CA ASN A 671 -0.84 17.94 0.30
C ASN A 671 -1.31 18.62 -0.98
N LEU A 672 -0.44 19.42 -1.57
CA LEU A 672 -0.67 20.07 -2.85
C LEU A 672 0.41 19.64 -3.84
N ASP A 673 -0.02 19.02 -4.93
CA ASP A 673 0.85 18.63 -6.05
C ASP A 673 0.44 19.35 -7.32
N ALA A 674 1.39 19.61 -8.22
CA ALA A 674 1.10 20.19 -9.52
C ALA A 674 2.02 19.63 -10.61
N ARG A 675 1.49 19.56 -11.83
CA ARG A 675 2.23 19.16 -13.03
C ARG A 675 1.83 20.03 -14.22
N LEU A 676 2.83 20.45 -14.97
CA LEU A 676 2.68 21.15 -16.25
C LEU A 676 3.47 20.40 -17.31
N ALA A 677 2.84 19.93 -18.36
CA ALA A 677 3.50 19.21 -19.43
C ALA A 677 3.18 19.82 -20.79
N VAL A 678 4.17 19.83 -21.66
CA VAL A 678 4.05 20.27 -23.06
C VAL A 678 4.52 19.12 -23.95
N THR A 679 3.61 18.63 -24.79
CA THR A 679 3.92 17.66 -25.83
C THR A 679 4.23 18.39 -27.14
N LEU A 680 5.32 18.00 -27.79
CA LEU A 680 5.79 18.61 -29.03
C LEU A 680 4.92 18.19 -30.22
N PRO A 681 4.98 18.89 -31.36
CA PRO A 681 4.09 18.66 -32.50
C PRO A 681 4.16 17.27 -33.15
N ASP A 682 5.22 16.52 -32.89
CA ASP A 682 5.39 15.15 -33.38
C ASP A 682 4.72 14.11 -32.47
N ASP A 683 4.09 14.54 -31.37
CA ASP A 683 3.50 13.73 -30.30
C ASP A 683 4.46 12.73 -29.63
N ARG A 684 5.75 12.81 -29.94
CA ARG A 684 6.77 11.88 -29.42
C ARG A 684 7.49 12.41 -28.20
N TRP A 685 7.77 13.70 -28.16
CA TRP A 685 8.50 14.33 -27.06
C TRP A 685 7.56 15.08 -26.12
N GLN A 686 7.74 14.88 -24.83
CA GLN A 686 7.05 15.64 -23.81
C GLN A 686 8.07 16.18 -22.79
N VAL A 687 7.96 17.47 -22.49
CA VAL A 687 8.67 18.13 -21.39
C VAL A 687 7.68 18.41 -20.29
N SER A 688 7.99 18.05 -19.04
CA SER A 688 7.11 18.35 -17.91
C SER A 688 7.86 18.91 -16.72
N LEU A 689 7.25 19.91 -16.08
CA LEU A 689 7.60 20.41 -14.75
C LEU A 689 6.63 19.77 -13.76
N TRP A 690 7.12 19.34 -12.62
CA TRP A 690 6.29 18.80 -11.56
C TRP A 690 6.77 19.28 -10.20
N GLY A 691 5.85 19.33 -9.25
CA GLY A 691 6.15 19.61 -7.85
C GLY A 691 5.20 18.83 -6.96
N LYS A 692 5.74 18.27 -5.87
CA LYS A 692 5.02 17.53 -4.85
C LYS A 692 5.21 18.20 -3.50
N ASN A 693 4.21 18.09 -2.64
CA ASN A 693 4.19 18.74 -1.33
C ASN A 693 4.55 20.24 -1.46
N LEU A 694 3.86 20.95 -2.34
CA LEU A 694 4.16 22.36 -2.64
C LEU A 694 3.92 23.29 -1.44
N THR A 695 3.08 22.89 -0.50
CA THR A 695 2.85 23.56 0.79
C THR A 695 4.02 23.37 1.76
N ASP A 696 4.91 22.41 1.50
CA ASP A 696 6.06 22.02 2.34
C ASP A 696 5.63 21.52 3.72
N GLU A 697 4.53 20.78 3.75
CA GLU A 697 3.96 20.21 4.97
C GLU A 697 4.87 19.15 5.57
N LEU A 698 5.07 19.21 6.89
CA LEU A 698 5.87 18.24 7.64
C LEU A 698 4.96 17.18 8.23
N VAL A 699 4.84 16.04 7.55
CA VAL A 699 3.90 14.99 7.92
C VAL A 699 4.63 13.81 8.56
N PRO A 700 4.30 13.44 9.82
CA PRO A 700 4.78 12.19 10.41
C PRO A 700 4.32 10.98 9.60
N THR A 701 5.22 10.06 9.29
CA THR A 701 4.88 8.79 8.66
C THR A 701 4.61 7.68 9.68
N TYR A 702 5.13 7.85 10.87
CA TYR A 702 4.89 7.01 12.04
C TYR A 702 5.21 7.78 13.32
N VAL A 703 4.62 7.37 14.46
CA VAL A 703 4.99 7.91 15.79
C VAL A 703 5.11 6.75 16.76
N THR A 704 6.30 6.58 17.34
CA THR A 704 6.52 5.65 18.43
C THR A 704 6.65 6.44 19.74
N TYR A 705 5.80 6.15 20.72
CA TYR A 705 5.84 6.80 22.03
C TYR A 705 6.40 5.89 23.12
N PHE A 706 7.45 6.37 23.77
CA PHE A 706 8.01 5.72 24.94
C PHE A 706 7.54 6.41 26.21
N GLY A 707 6.46 5.90 26.79
CA GLY A 707 5.84 6.44 27.99
C GLY A 707 6.80 6.64 29.19
N PRO A 708 7.69 5.66 29.52
CA PRO A 708 8.65 5.81 30.61
C PRO A 708 9.63 6.96 30.46
N PHE A 709 9.93 7.38 29.22
CA PHE A 709 10.84 8.48 28.91
C PHE A 709 10.10 9.73 28.42
N ARG A 710 8.79 9.66 28.21
CA ARG A 710 7.97 10.69 27.57
C ARG A 710 8.58 11.21 26.25
N GLN A 711 9.03 10.28 25.45
CA GLN A 711 9.77 10.54 24.23
C GLN A 711 8.99 9.98 23.04
N THR A 712 8.92 10.75 21.96
CA THR A 712 8.37 10.30 20.68
C THR A 712 9.46 10.25 19.63
N LEU A 713 9.45 9.19 18.83
CA LEU A 713 10.33 8.98 17.69
C LEU A 713 9.50 9.10 16.42
N VAL A 714 9.87 10.01 15.55
CA VAL A 714 9.04 10.41 14.40
C VAL A 714 9.88 10.44 13.13
N PRO A 715 9.68 9.52 12.18
CA PRO A 715 10.12 9.72 10.81
C PRO A 715 9.12 10.60 10.05
N TYR A 716 9.62 11.48 9.18
CA TYR A 716 8.81 12.41 8.41
C TYR A 716 8.78 12.08 6.92
N SER A 717 7.70 12.50 6.26
CA SER A 717 7.57 12.44 4.80
C SER A 717 8.59 13.38 4.11
N PRO A 718 8.88 13.16 2.80
CA PRO A 718 9.72 14.07 2.04
C PRO A 718 9.20 15.51 2.08
N PRO A 719 10.08 16.50 2.16
CA PRO A 719 9.72 17.91 2.03
C PRO A 719 9.25 18.21 0.60
N ARG A 720 8.98 19.47 0.29
CA ARG A 720 8.68 19.90 -1.08
C ARG A 720 9.76 19.43 -2.07
N THR A 721 9.31 18.65 -3.05
CA THR A 721 10.16 18.20 -4.16
C THR A 721 9.63 18.75 -5.48
N TYR A 722 10.54 19.03 -6.41
CA TYR A 722 10.19 19.52 -7.74
C TYR A 722 11.26 19.09 -8.75
N GLY A 723 10.87 19.04 -10.00
CA GLY A 723 11.79 18.62 -11.05
C GLY A 723 11.26 18.85 -12.46
N LEU A 724 12.14 18.49 -13.39
CA LEU A 724 11.92 18.50 -14.83
C LEU A 724 12.05 17.07 -15.35
N SER A 725 11.09 16.64 -16.18
CA SER A 725 11.18 15.38 -16.90
C SER A 725 11.13 15.61 -18.41
N LEU A 726 11.92 14.85 -19.14
CA LEU A 726 11.88 14.75 -20.60
C LEU A 726 11.55 13.32 -20.97
N SER A 727 10.45 13.10 -21.68
CA SER A 727 10.09 11.77 -22.17
C SER A 727 9.97 11.71 -23.68
N TYR A 728 10.27 10.53 -24.24
CA TYR A 728 10.10 10.16 -25.63
C TYR A 728 9.25 8.90 -25.73
N THR A 729 8.25 8.92 -26.63
CA THR A 729 7.35 7.79 -26.90
C THR A 729 7.33 7.50 -28.40
N MET A 730 7.43 6.21 -28.78
CA MET A 730 7.34 5.75 -30.16
C MET A 730 6.31 4.64 -30.26
#